data_875f42b6a00ac581f55424763a914c29
#
_entry.id   875f42b6a00ac581f55424763a914c29
#
_cell.length_a   1.000
_cell.length_b   1.000
_cell.length_c   1.000
_cell.angle_alpha   90.00
_cell.angle_beta   90.00
_cell.angle_gamma   90.00
#
_symmetry.space_group_name_H-M   'P 1'
#
loop_
_entity.id
_entity.type
_entity.pdbx_description
1 polymer ?
#
loop_
_entity_poly.entity_id
_entity_poly.type
_entity_poly.pdbx_seq_one_letter_code
_entity_poly.pdbx_strand_id
1 'polypeptide(L)'
;MLFKLSFRNITRSIKDYAIYFFTLVLGVTLFYVFNSIGSQTAVLELNNAKKLIVDLLTRVISYMSILVVAILGALIIYASRFLIKRRNKEFAIYLTLGMSKRKISRLLFFETLMIGVISLVVGLLIGIGASQLLSILIGRLFEADMGKFKFIFSEKAFFDTIIYFGLIYLVVILFNTIIVGRLKIIDLLQGSKKSEKSFLKNPILCAIVFVISSIALGYAYWWATNEKIPMMDRINNLLWPTITGVVTTFLLFWSFSGLIMEIVTRSKKFYYRGLNSFIFRQVSSKINTAVISMSFISILLFLTISILSLCFSINESMKKELAYNTPVDAFVELTDYQAIYGSRVNNYGPSHDRPQAEIEAEIKQSQQYMQKSIYQRLINKNKDIAKDIKEHLEINIYADSALTFSHALQVSSLVGVVGEFMSQTAIPMLRVSDYNKMAKLYHREEISLNDNQYQILADYKTMSDAIDRSLSSGFQINYRGQTLSPVSKKHVEGFVTSSGFKANTGIFVVPDKIISDQAIGDRALLMNYNISSTRTAQKIDDDLRKIYDLGNLSVEVHSSAEEAEQKSLQASRSEDRPGGVAFSFMTKLLIHTASIGMQAIATFVGFYLGIIFLISSAAILALKQLSESSDNIEKYAALRRLGASNKMLNRALFVQIAIFFIFPLLVGILHSVFGIKFASSIIEVFGSDGLLASIPITASMLILIYGGYFLLTYFSSKRIISEKQLRRD
;
A
#
# COMPACT_ATOMS: atom_id res chain seq x y z
N MET A 1 1.46 -7.65 -49.49
CA MET A 1 0.56 -8.81 -49.40
C MET A 1 0.32 -9.24 -47.93
N LEU A 2 1.34 -9.51 -47.13
CA LEU A 2 1.19 -9.95 -45.73
C LEU A 2 0.45 -8.91 -44.88
N PHE A 3 0.74 -7.61 -44.97
CA PHE A 3 0.05 -6.54 -44.25
C PHE A 3 -1.46 -6.50 -44.58
N LYS A 4 -1.85 -6.59 -45.87
CA LYS A 4 -3.25 -6.63 -46.26
C LYS A 4 -3.98 -7.87 -45.75
N LEU A 5 -3.27 -9.01 -45.64
CA LEU A 5 -3.78 -10.25 -45.08
C LEU A 5 -3.98 -10.10 -43.55
N SER A 6 -3.01 -9.50 -42.84
CA SER A 6 -3.11 -9.20 -41.41
C SER A 6 -4.29 -8.31 -41.09
N PHE A 7 -4.48 -7.23 -41.84
CA PHE A 7 -5.62 -6.33 -41.68
C PHE A 7 -6.97 -7.03 -41.87
N ARG A 8 -7.08 -7.85 -42.92
CA ARG A 8 -8.29 -8.63 -43.21
C ARG A 8 -8.56 -9.68 -42.10
N ASN A 9 -7.53 -10.27 -41.54
CA ASN A 9 -7.66 -11.21 -40.43
C ASN A 9 -8.18 -10.53 -39.17
N ILE A 10 -7.65 -9.36 -38.84
CA ILE A 10 -8.11 -8.59 -37.64
C ILE A 10 -9.57 -8.18 -37.80
N THR A 11 -9.95 -7.59 -38.94
CA THR A 11 -11.34 -7.14 -39.17
C THR A 11 -12.33 -8.30 -39.18
N ARG A 12 -11.95 -9.47 -39.69
CA ARG A 12 -12.82 -10.66 -39.69
C ARG A 12 -12.95 -11.30 -38.33
N SER A 13 -11.94 -11.18 -37.47
CA SER A 13 -11.88 -11.79 -36.14
C SER A 13 -11.99 -10.77 -34.99
N ILE A 14 -12.49 -9.56 -35.27
CA ILE A 14 -12.52 -8.44 -34.27
C ILE A 14 -13.16 -8.83 -32.94
N LYS A 15 -14.19 -9.69 -32.97
CA LYS A 15 -14.87 -10.20 -31.79
C LYS A 15 -13.97 -11.08 -30.91
N ASP A 16 -13.00 -11.74 -31.49
CA ASP A 16 -12.07 -12.63 -30.83
C ASP A 16 -10.95 -11.84 -30.14
N TYR A 17 -10.65 -10.67 -30.69
CA TYR A 17 -9.66 -9.73 -30.13
C TYR A 17 -10.25 -8.74 -29.13
N ALA A 18 -11.59 -8.62 -29.01
CA ALA A 18 -12.24 -7.55 -28.28
C ALA A 18 -11.78 -7.45 -26.81
N ILE A 19 -11.76 -8.56 -26.06
CA ILE A 19 -11.33 -8.55 -24.63
C ILE A 19 -9.84 -8.20 -24.53
N TYR A 20 -9.01 -8.74 -25.43
CA TYR A 20 -7.58 -8.41 -25.47
C TYR A 20 -7.36 -6.93 -25.78
N PHE A 21 -8.02 -6.42 -26.82
CA PHE A 21 -7.97 -5.01 -27.20
C PHE A 21 -8.44 -4.08 -26.07
N PHE A 22 -9.59 -4.39 -25.48
CA PHE A 22 -10.14 -3.63 -24.35
C PHE A 22 -9.18 -3.58 -23.14
N THR A 23 -8.56 -4.72 -22.81
CA THR A 23 -7.59 -4.80 -21.72
C THR A 23 -6.35 -3.95 -22.00
N LEU A 24 -5.85 -3.96 -23.25
CA LEU A 24 -4.74 -3.11 -23.67
C LEU A 24 -5.08 -1.63 -23.59
N VAL A 25 -6.25 -1.24 -24.11
CA VAL A 25 -6.74 0.14 -24.04
C VAL A 25 -6.83 0.61 -22.58
N LEU A 26 -7.41 -0.19 -21.70
CA LEU A 26 -7.47 0.14 -20.27
C LEU A 26 -6.08 0.27 -19.64
N GLY A 27 -5.16 -0.64 -19.95
CA GLY A 27 -3.78 -0.58 -19.47
C GLY A 27 -3.07 0.71 -19.89
N VAL A 28 -3.15 1.07 -21.17
CA VAL A 28 -2.60 2.33 -21.70
C VAL A 28 -3.24 3.55 -21.05
N THR A 29 -4.57 3.55 -20.97
CA THR A 29 -5.35 4.64 -20.36
C THR A 29 -4.91 4.89 -18.93
N LEU A 30 -4.91 3.87 -18.08
CA LEU A 30 -4.52 3.98 -16.68
C LEU A 30 -3.07 4.40 -16.52
N PHE A 31 -2.17 3.82 -17.32
CA PHE A 31 -0.76 4.18 -17.26
C PHE A 31 -0.55 5.67 -17.57
N TYR A 32 -1.16 6.20 -18.63
CA TYR A 32 -1.11 7.62 -18.96
C TYR A 32 -1.71 8.49 -17.85
N VAL A 33 -2.93 8.16 -17.38
CA VAL A 33 -3.67 8.92 -16.37
C VAL A 33 -2.84 9.12 -15.11
N PHE A 34 -2.27 8.05 -14.56
CA PHE A 34 -1.48 8.14 -13.32
C PHE A 34 -0.12 8.80 -13.51
N ASN A 35 0.56 8.58 -14.64
CA ASN A 35 1.85 9.23 -14.93
C ASN A 35 1.69 10.72 -15.31
N SER A 36 0.48 11.19 -15.63
CA SER A 36 0.20 12.59 -15.93
C SER A 36 -0.03 13.47 -14.70
N ILE A 37 -0.10 12.90 -13.49
CA ILE A 37 -0.44 13.62 -12.25
C ILE A 37 0.45 14.83 -12.03
N GLY A 38 1.78 14.69 -12.20
CA GLY A 38 2.74 15.78 -11.99
C GLY A 38 2.56 17.00 -12.91
N SER A 39 1.88 16.81 -14.05
CA SER A 39 1.67 17.86 -15.05
C SER A 39 0.28 18.50 -14.99
N GLN A 40 -0.60 18.04 -14.09
CA GLN A 40 -2.00 18.53 -14.06
C GLN A 40 -2.10 19.94 -13.50
N THR A 41 -3.05 20.71 -14.04
CA THR A 41 -3.24 22.14 -13.71
C THR A 41 -3.45 22.36 -12.21
N ALA A 42 -4.25 21.52 -11.56
CA ALA A 42 -4.51 21.62 -10.13
C ALA A 42 -3.25 21.51 -9.29
N VAL A 43 -2.24 20.76 -9.76
CA VAL A 43 -0.95 20.62 -9.12
C VAL A 43 -0.05 21.82 -9.34
N LEU A 44 -0.09 22.44 -10.52
CA LEU A 44 0.72 23.61 -10.88
C LEU A 44 0.37 24.87 -10.06
N GLU A 45 -0.88 24.99 -9.62
CA GLU A 45 -1.37 26.10 -8.80
C GLU A 45 -1.12 25.93 -7.29
N LEU A 46 -0.42 24.86 -6.88
CA LEU A 46 -0.13 24.58 -5.49
C LEU A 46 1.03 25.45 -4.96
N ASN A 47 0.99 25.74 -3.65
CA ASN A 47 2.12 26.38 -2.95
C ASN A 47 3.35 25.46 -2.85
N ASN A 48 4.48 25.99 -2.45
CA ASN A 48 5.75 25.26 -2.44
C ASN A 48 5.72 23.97 -1.60
N ALA A 49 5.03 23.96 -0.45
CA ALA A 49 4.89 22.78 0.39
C ALA A 49 4.07 21.67 -0.29
N LYS A 50 2.95 22.04 -0.93
CA LYS A 50 2.11 21.10 -1.67
C LYS A 50 2.81 20.58 -2.93
N LYS A 51 3.63 21.42 -3.60
CA LYS A 51 4.46 20.99 -4.76
C LYS A 51 5.44 19.88 -4.38
N LEU A 52 6.11 20.00 -3.23
CA LEU A 52 7.02 18.97 -2.76
C LEU A 52 6.34 17.60 -2.60
N ILE A 53 5.13 17.59 -2.01
CA ILE A 53 4.34 16.36 -1.84
C ILE A 53 3.99 15.75 -3.19
N VAL A 54 3.64 16.58 -4.17
CA VAL A 54 3.33 16.12 -5.53
C VAL A 54 4.57 15.57 -6.24
N ASP A 55 5.74 16.15 -6.01
CA ASP A 55 7.00 15.62 -6.54
C ASP A 55 7.32 14.25 -5.93
N LEU A 56 7.12 14.07 -4.63
CA LEU A 56 7.23 12.78 -3.96
C LEU A 56 6.23 11.77 -4.53
N LEU A 57 4.96 12.14 -4.68
CA LEU A 57 3.93 11.30 -5.29
C LEU A 57 4.33 10.88 -6.71
N THR A 58 4.82 11.81 -7.51
CA THR A 58 5.26 11.56 -8.90
C THR A 58 6.43 10.59 -8.94
N ARG A 59 7.40 10.72 -8.04
CA ARG A 59 8.53 9.76 -7.91
C ARG A 59 8.04 8.36 -7.52
N VAL A 60 7.17 8.26 -6.51
CA VAL A 60 6.60 6.98 -6.07
C VAL A 60 5.83 6.32 -7.22
N ILE A 61 4.98 7.05 -7.93
CA ILE A 61 4.24 6.55 -9.10
C ILE A 61 5.21 6.09 -10.19
N SER A 62 6.30 6.82 -10.45
CA SER A 62 7.30 6.43 -11.45
C SER A 62 7.97 5.11 -11.11
N TYR A 63 8.36 4.86 -9.85
CA TYR A 63 8.88 3.57 -9.41
C TYR A 63 7.84 2.45 -9.53
N MET A 64 6.59 2.71 -9.12
CA MET A 64 5.50 1.74 -9.23
C MET A 64 5.16 1.43 -10.69
N SER A 65 5.34 2.39 -11.61
CA SER A 65 5.11 2.19 -13.04
C SER A 65 5.99 1.10 -13.64
N ILE A 66 7.20 0.87 -13.11
CA ILE A 66 8.07 -0.25 -13.54
C ILE A 66 7.41 -1.60 -13.23
N LEU A 67 6.87 -1.74 -12.01
CA LEU A 67 6.14 -2.95 -11.61
C LEU A 67 4.89 -3.16 -12.47
N VAL A 68 4.15 -2.09 -12.73
CA VAL A 68 2.95 -2.09 -13.59
C VAL A 68 3.30 -2.52 -15.01
N VAL A 69 4.38 -2.00 -15.59
CA VAL A 69 4.89 -2.38 -16.92
C VAL A 69 5.21 -3.87 -16.98
N ALA A 70 5.84 -4.42 -15.94
CA ALA A 70 6.15 -5.85 -15.88
C ALA A 70 4.86 -6.71 -15.85
N ILE A 71 3.85 -6.31 -15.08
CA ILE A 71 2.57 -7.02 -14.98
C ILE A 71 1.76 -6.92 -16.28
N LEU A 72 1.66 -5.73 -16.86
CA LEU A 72 1.01 -5.52 -18.16
C LEU A 72 1.75 -6.29 -19.27
N GLY A 73 3.09 -6.31 -19.26
CA GLY A 73 3.90 -7.09 -20.17
C GLY A 73 3.60 -8.59 -20.08
N ALA A 74 3.55 -9.13 -18.85
CA ALA A 74 3.17 -10.53 -18.62
C ALA A 74 1.74 -10.83 -19.11
N LEU A 75 0.80 -9.92 -18.86
CA LEU A 75 -0.58 -10.03 -19.34
C LEU A 75 -0.64 -10.07 -20.88
N ILE A 76 0.10 -9.19 -21.56
CA ILE A 76 0.12 -9.09 -23.03
C ILE A 76 0.76 -10.36 -23.63
N ILE A 77 1.84 -10.88 -23.06
CA ILE A 77 2.46 -12.14 -23.45
C ILE A 77 1.45 -13.30 -23.31
N TYR A 78 0.75 -13.35 -22.17
CA TYR A 78 -0.26 -14.38 -21.93
C TYR A 78 -1.41 -14.30 -22.95
N ALA A 79 -1.91 -13.11 -23.21
CA ALA A 79 -2.97 -12.86 -24.19
C ALA A 79 -2.53 -13.19 -25.63
N SER A 80 -1.31 -12.84 -26.00
CA SER A 80 -0.74 -13.17 -27.30
C SER A 80 -0.61 -14.69 -27.52
N ARG A 81 -0.16 -15.43 -26.49
CA ARG A 81 -0.12 -16.90 -26.51
C ARG A 81 -1.52 -17.50 -26.70
N PHE A 82 -2.53 -16.92 -26.07
CA PHE A 82 -3.93 -17.31 -26.28
C PHE A 82 -4.38 -17.14 -27.72
N LEU A 83 -4.10 -16.00 -28.33
CA LEU A 83 -4.46 -15.71 -29.74
C LEU A 83 -3.78 -16.68 -30.72
N ILE A 84 -2.49 -16.96 -30.48
CA ILE A 84 -1.74 -17.95 -31.28
C ILE A 84 -2.42 -19.32 -31.19
N LYS A 85 -2.72 -19.79 -29.98
CA LYS A 85 -3.37 -21.10 -29.74
C LYS A 85 -4.72 -21.20 -30.47
N ARG A 86 -5.52 -20.15 -30.46
CA ARG A 86 -6.84 -20.12 -31.10
C ARG A 86 -6.76 -20.25 -32.61
N ARG A 87 -5.67 -19.78 -33.23
CA ARG A 87 -5.45 -19.77 -34.66
C ARG A 87 -4.56 -20.93 -35.16
N ASN A 88 -4.28 -21.90 -34.30
CA ASN A 88 -3.44 -23.04 -34.64
C ASN A 88 -3.88 -23.76 -35.90
N LYS A 89 -5.20 -23.96 -36.11
CA LYS A 89 -5.72 -24.62 -37.34
C LYS A 89 -5.46 -23.79 -38.60
N GLU A 90 -5.58 -22.45 -38.54
CA GLU A 90 -5.26 -21.55 -39.62
C GLU A 90 -3.77 -21.61 -39.98
N PHE A 91 -2.90 -21.58 -38.97
CA PHE A 91 -1.46 -21.70 -39.15
C PHE A 91 -1.06 -23.07 -39.74
N ALA A 92 -1.73 -24.14 -39.31
CA ALA A 92 -1.53 -25.46 -39.89
C ALA A 92 -1.87 -25.47 -41.39
N ILE A 93 -3.01 -24.89 -41.80
CA ILE A 93 -3.41 -24.76 -43.18
C ILE A 93 -2.38 -23.94 -43.98
N TYR A 94 -1.91 -22.82 -43.44
CA TYR A 94 -0.88 -22.01 -44.11
C TYR A 94 0.43 -22.77 -44.30
N LEU A 95 0.85 -23.59 -43.32
CA LEU A 95 2.05 -24.43 -43.41
C LEU A 95 1.86 -25.55 -44.43
N THR A 96 0.68 -26.19 -44.49
CA THR A 96 0.40 -27.24 -45.49
C THR A 96 0.30 -26.69 -46.91
N LEU A 97 -0.09 -25.41 -47.06
CA LEU A 97 -0.09 -24.69 -48.35
C LEU A 97 1.30 -24.16 -48.74
N GLY A 98 2.38 -24.53 -48.00
CA GLY A 98 3.76 -24.18 -48.34
C GLY A 98 4.24 -22.82 -47.76
N MET A 99 3.48 -22.18 -46.87
CA MET A 99 3.95 -20.96 -46.22
C MET A 99 5.03 -21.30 -45.17
N SER A 100 6.21 -20.68 -45.27
CA SER A 100 7.28 -20.90 -44.27
C SER A 100 6.94 -20.34 -42.89
N LYS A 101 7.52 -20.93 -41.83
CA LYS A 101 7.37 -20.44 -40.44
C LYS A 101 7.76 -18.97 -40.29
N ARG A 102 8.77 -18.50 -41.04
CA ARG A 102 9.19 -17.08 -41.03
C ARG A 102 8.08 -16.16 -41.59
N LYS A 103 7.34 -16.59 -42.62
CA LYS A 103 6.21 -15.81 -43.15
C LYS A 103 5.04 -15.75 -42.16
N ILE A 104 4.77 -16.84 -41.44
CA ILE A 104 3.74 -16.86 -40.35
C ILE A 104 4.16 -15.96 -39.21
N SER A 105 5.43 -16.00 -38.80
CA SER A 105 5.95 -15.10 -37.75
C SER A 105 5.81 -13.61 -38.14
N ARG A 106 6.12 -13.27 -39.42
CA ARG A 106 5.90 -11.90 -39.91
C ARG A 106 4.41 -11.51 -39.97
N LEU A 107 3.53 -12.44 -40.29
CA LEU A 107 2.08 -12.22 -40.27
C LEU A 107 1.61 -11.87 -38.86
N LEU A 108 2.01 -12.66 -37.86
CA LEU A 108 1.72 -12.40 -36.45
C LEU A 108 2.36 -11.11 -35.95
N PHE A 109 3.57 -10.79 -36.39
CA PHE A 109 4.22 -9.51 -36.10
C PHE A 109 3.34 -8.34 -36.52
N PHE A 110 2.88 -8.31 -37.79
CA PHE A 110 2.02 -7.22 -38.27
C PHE A 110 0.67 -7.18 -37.55
N GLU A 111 0.06 -8.32 -37.26
CA GLU A 111 -1.20 -8.37 -36.48
C GLU A 111 -1.04 -7.84 -35.08
N THR A 112 -0.02 -8.29 -34.33
CA THR A 112 0.28 -7.82 -32.98
C THR A 112 0.60 -6.33 -33.00
N LEU A 113 1.42 -5.87 -33.91
CA LEU A 113 1.79 -4.47 -34.06
C LEU A 113 0.57 -3.57 -34.33
N MET A 114 -0.29 -3.97 -35.28
CA MET A 114 -1.49 -3.20 -35.61
C MET A 114 -2.45 -3.07 -34.40
N ILE A 115 -2.73 -4.19 -33.74
CA ILE A 115 -3.58 -4.16 -32.53
C ILE A 115 -2.93 -3.30 -31.44
N GLY A 116 -1.62 -3.42 -31.27
CA GLY A 116 -0.86 -2.62 -30.32
C GLY A 116 -0.95 -1.12 -30.60
N VAL A 117 -0.68 -0.71 -31.83
CA VAL A 117 -0.76 0.70 -32.24
C VAL A 117 -2.17 1.26 -32.09
N ILE A 118 -3.20 0.52 -32.53
CA ILE A 118 -4.59 0.96 -32.38
C ILE A 118 -4.97 1.07 -30.90
N SER A 119 -4.57 0.09 -30.08
CA SER A 119 -4.81 0.13 -28.63
C SER A 119 -4.08 1.28 -27.95
N LEU A 120 -2.86 1.58 -28.38
CA LEU A 120 -2.06 2.70 -27.86
C LEU A 120 -2.73 4.05 -28.20
N VAL A 121 -3.14 4.24 -29.46
CA VAL A 121 -3.81 5.48 -29.90
C VAL A 121 -5.14 5.67 -29.15
N VAL A 122 -6.00 4.64 -29.16
CA VAL A 122 -7.31 4.72 -28.48
C VAL A 122 -7.13 4.91 -26.96
N GLY A 123 -6.18 4.17 -26.36
CA GLY A 123 -5.90 4.27 -24.93
C GLY A 123 -5.33 5.63 -24.52
N LEU A 124 -4.46 6.22 -25.35
CA LEU A 124 -3.95 7.58 -25.13
C LEU A 124 -5.07 8.62 -25.26
N LEU A 125 -5.93 8.54 -26.27
CA LEU A 125 -7.05 9.46 -26.45
C LEU A 125 -8.00 9.44 -25.23
N ILE A 126 -8.37 8.24 -24.78
CA ILE A 126 -9.19 8.07 -23.59
C ILE A 126 -8.42 8.53 -22.34
N GLY A 127 -7.13 8.23 -22.23
CA GLY A 127 -6.26 8.59 -21.13
C GLY A 127 -6.11 10.10 -20.97
N ILE A 128 -5.92 10.83 -22.07
CA ILE A 128 -5.85 12.30 -22.06
C ILE A 128 -7.17 12.89 -21.56
N GLY A 129 -8.31 12.38 -21.99
CA GLY A 129 -9.62 12.81 -21.49
C GLY A 129 -9.81 12.46 -20.00
N ALA A 130 -9.51 11.22 -19.60
CA ALA A 130 -9.66 10.75 -18.23
C ALA A 130 -8.69 11.44 -17.26
N SER A 131 -7.51 11.87 -17.71
CA SER A 131 -6.55 12.62 -16.88
C SER A 131 -7.09 13.95 -16.39
N GLN A 132 -8.01 14.57 -17.13
CA GLN A 132 -8.67 15.81 -16.69
C GLN A 132 -9.63 15.56 -15.52
N LEU A 133 -10.34 14.42 -15.51
CA LEU A 133 -11.18 14.04 -14.37
C LEU A 133 -10.31 13.78 -13.12
N LEU A 134 -9.15 13.16 -13.30
CA LEU A 134 -8.20 12.96 -12.21
C LEU A 134 -7.65 14.31 -11.71
N SER A 135 -7.39 15.28 -12.58
CA SER A 135 -6.98 16.65 -12.21
C SER A 135 -8.01 17.32 -11.29
N ILE A 136 -9.30 17.19 -11.61
CA ILE A 136 -10.39 17.72 -10.75
C ILE A 136 -10.37 17.03 -9.38
N LEU A 137 -10.17 15.72 -9.34
CA LEU A 137 -10.07 14.97 -8.08
C LEU A 137 -8.88 15.41 -7.23
N ILE A 138 -7.71 15.59 -7.87
CA ILE A 138 -6.50 16.11 -7.23
C ILE A 138 -6.73 17.52 -6.69
N GLY A 139 -7.32 18.41 -7.49
CA GLY A 139 -7.63 19.76 -7.08
C GLY A 139 -8.51 19.83 -5.83
N ARG A 140 -9.53 18.99 -5.76
CA ARG A 140 -10.39 18.88 -4.57
C ARG A 140 -9.66 18.31 -3.36
N LEU A 141 -8.80 17.29 -3.57
CA LEU A 141 -8.06 16.65 -2.49
C LEU A 141 -7.03 17.59 -1.86
N PHE A 142 -6.35 18.42 -2.68
CA PHE A 142 -5.36 19.39 -2.23
C PHE A 142 -5.95 20.78 -1.93
N GLU A 143 -7.28 20.92 -1.98
CA GLU A 143 -7.97 22.20 -1.75
C GLU A 143 -7.39 23.33 -2.63
N ALA A 144 -7.14 23.03 -3.91
CA ALA A 144 -6.62 23.96 -4.88
C ALA A 144 -7.74 24.87 -5.44
N ASP A 145 -7.37 26.09 -5.87
CA ASP A 145 -8.30 27.00 -6.52
C ASP A 145 -8.71 26.48 -7.91
N MET A 146 -9.91 25.90 -7.97
CA MET A 146 -10.46 25.34 -9.21
C MET A 146 -10.94 26.40 -10.21
N GLY A 147 -11.01 27.68 -9.82
CA GLY A 147 -11.39 28.77 -10.72
C GLY A 147 -10.41 28.98 -11.88
N LYS A 148 -9.18 28.50 -11.71
CA LYS A 148 -8.09 28.60 -12.70
C LYS A 148 -7.84 27.32 -13.48
N PHE A 149 -8.76 26.35 -13.43
CA PHE A 149 -8.60 25.08 -14.14
C PHE A 149 -8.38 25.28 -15.64
N LYS A 150 -7.33 24.68 -16.18
CA LYS A 150 -7.01 24.66 -17.61
C LYS A 150 -6.75 23.21 -18.05
N PHE A 151 -7.10 22.92 -19.31
CA PHE A 151 -6.75 21.64 -19.92
C PHE A 151 -5.23 21.58 -20.16
N ILE A 152 -4.56 20.59 -19.57
CA ILE A 152 -3.11 20.38 -19.77
C ILE A 152 -2.85 19.00 -20.36
N PHE A 153 -2.06 18.98 -21.42
CA PHE A 153 -1.47 17.77 -21.99
C PHE A 153 -0.11 17.48 -21.33
N SER A 154 0.05 16.29 -20.77
CA SER A 154 1.32 15.86 -20.19
C SER A 154 2.23 15.24 -21.24
N GLU A 155 3.18 16.00 -21.79
CA GLU A 155 4.15 15.49 -22.75
C GLU A 155 4.98 14.36 -22.18
N LYS A 156 5.43 14.47 -20.94
CA LYS A 156 6.21 13.42 -20.25
C LYS A 156 5.42 12.12 -20.17
N ALA A 157 4.19 12.12 -19.66
CA ALA A 157 3.36 10.93 -19.57
C ALA A 157 3.06 10.33 -20.95
N PHE A 158 2.89 11.17 -21.98
CA PHE A 158 2.67 10.73 -23.35
C PHE A 158 3.86 9.95 -23.90
N PHE A 159 5.08 10.51 -23.82
CA PHE A 159 6.27 9.84 -24.29
C PHE A 159 6.64 8.62 -23.44
N ASP A 160 6.53 8.70 -22.14
CA ASP A 160 6.74 7.55 -21.24
C ASP A 160 5.80 6.40 -21.61
N THR A 161 4.52 6.68 -21.86
CA THR A 161 3.54 5.66 -22.28
C THR A 161 3.95 5.01 -23.59
N ILE A 162 4.37 5.78 -24.60
CA ILE A 162 4.82 5.25 -25.88
C ILE A 162 6.07 4.38 -25.72
N ILE A 163 7.05 4.84 -24.93
CA ILE A 163 8.31 4.13 -24.72
C ILE A 163 8.07 2.80 -23.99
N TYR A 164 7.35 2.81 -22.86
CA TYR A 164 7.10 1.59 -22.09
C TYR A 164 6.25 0.58 -22.85
N PHE A 165 5.19 1.03 -23.54
CA PHE A 165 4.39 0.13 -24.36
C PHE A 165 5.15 -0.35 -25.58
N GLY A 166 5.98 0.49 -26.21
CA GLY A 166 6.91 0.08 -27.26
C GLY A 166 7.86 -1.02 -26.81
N LEU A 167 8.45 -0.88 -25.62
CA LEU A 167 9.32 -1.90 -25.02
C LEU A 167 8.56 -3.21 -24.75
N ILE A 168 7.36 -3.15 -24.17
CA ILE A 168 6.52 -4.32 -23.94
C ILE A 168 6.23 -5.03 -25.26
N TYR A 169 5.83 -4.29 -26.32
CA TYR A 169 5.54 -4.89 -27.61
C TYR A 169 6.78 -5.51 -28.25
N LEU A 170 7.95 -4.93 -28.08
CA LEU A 170 9.20 -5.53 -28.56
C LEU A 170 9.43 -6.90 -27.91
N VAL A 171 9.27 -6.99 -26.58
CA VAL A 171 9.38 -8.26 -25.84
C VAL A 171 8.33 -9.27 -26.31
N VAL A 172 7.07 -8.84 -26.50
CA VAL A 172 5.97 -9.70 -26.98
C VAL A 172 6.27 -10.25 -28.39
N ILE A 173 6.78 -9.42 -29.27
CA ILE A 173 7.15 -9.82 -30.64
C ILE A 173 8.27 -10.88 -30.64
N LEU A 174 9.31 -10.67 -29.81
CA LEU A 174 10.38 -11.65 -29.63
C LEU A 174 9.81 -12.98 -29.11
N PHE A 175 8.96 -12.93 -28.11
CA PHE A 175 8.31 -14.10 -27.53
C PHE A 175 7.43 -14.86 -28.56
N ASN A 176 6.62 -14.14 -29.34
CA ASN A 176 5.80 -14.70 -30.39
C ASN A 176 6.65 -15.37 -31.46
N THR A 177 7.77 -14.77 -31.84
CA THR A 177 8.70 -15.34 -32.84
C THR A 177 9.28 -16.67 -32.37
N ILE A 178 9.66 -16.73 -31.07
CA ILE A 178 10.18 -17.97 -30.46
C ILE A 178 9.09 -19.06 -30.42
N ILE A 179 7.86 -18.72 -30.06
CA ILE A 179 6.75 -19.68 -30.01
C ILE A 179 6.50 -20.26 -31.39
N VAL A 180 6.35 -19.41 -32.43
CA VAL A 180 6.07 -19.85 -33.79
C VAL A 180 7.20 -20.71 -34.37
N GLY A 181 8.45 -20.39 -34.03
CA GLY A 181 9.62 -21.19 -34.40
C GLY A 181 9.55 -22.65 -33.90
N ARG A 182 8.96 -22.86 -32.74
CA ARG A 182 8.82 -24.19 -32.08
C ARG A 182 7.58 -24.97 -32.49
N LEU A 183 6.64 -24.38 -33.28
CA LEU A 183 5.42 -25.06 -33.68
C LEU A 183 5.73 -26.21 -34.69
N LYS A 184 5.11 -27.38 -34.46
CA LYS A 184 5.13 -28.53 -35.35
C LYS A 184 3.76 -28.66 -36.04
N ILE A 185 3.71 -28.98 -37.32
CA ILE A 185 2.45 -29.09 -38.10
C ILE A 185 1.50 -30.12 -37.46
N ILE A 186 2.04 -31.25 -37.02
CA ILE A 186 1.26 -32.30 -36.36
C ILE A 186 0.59 -31.82 -35.06
N ASP A 187 1.27 -31.02 -34.27
CA ASP A 187 0.74 -30.47 -33.02
C ASP A 187 -0.35 -29.42 -33.29
N LEU A 188 -0.23 -28.68 -34.42
CA LEU A 188 -1.22 -27.69 -34.82
C LEU A 188 -2.51 -28.32 -35.34
N LEU A 189 -2.41 -29.43 -36.11
CA LEU A 189 -3.55 -30.15 -36.67
C LEU A 189 -4.27 -31.02 -35.61
N GLN A 190 -3.51 -31.66 -34.75
CA GLN A 190 -4.04 -32.59 -33.76
C GLN A 190 -4.23 -31.95 -32.35
N GLY A 191 -3.83 -30.71 -32.17
CA GLY A 191 -3.83 -30.05 -30.85
C GLY A 191 -5.22 -30.02 -30.20
N SER A 192 -6.31 -29.98 -30.98
CA SER A 192 -7.68 -30.05 -30.45
C SER A 192 -8.16 -31.49 -30.14
N LYS A 193 -7.46 -32.52 -30.67
CA LYS A 193 -7.78 -33.94 -30.45
C LYS A 193 -6.88 -34.60 -29.39
N LYS A 194 -5.71 -34.01 -29.08
CA LYS A 194 -4.88 -34.49 -27.98
C LYS A 194 -5.66 -34.24 -26.69
N SER A 195 -6.23 -35.32 -26.12
CA SER A 195 -6.67 -35.32 -24.74
C SER A 195 -5.48 -34.82 -23.91
N GLU A 196 -5.64 -33.70 -23.21
CA GLU A 196 -4.66 -33.29 -22.22
C GLU A 196 -4.46 -34.50 -21.30
N LYS A 197 -3.21 -34.99 -21.19
CA LYS A 197 -2.91 -36.13 -20.32
C LYS A 197 -3.47 -35.80 -18.94
N SER A 198 -4.62 -36.37 -18.61
CA SER A 198 -5.12 -36.34 -17.25
C SER A 198 -4.19 -37.24 -16.45
N PHE A 199 -3.18 -36.66 -15.82
CA PHE A 199 -2.52 -37.37 -14.74
C PHE A 199 -3.59 -37.63 -13.70
N LEU A 200 -4.11 -38.86 -13.64
CA LEU A 200 -4.92 -39.36 -12.55
C LEU A 200 -4.03 -39.26 -11.32
N LYS A 201 -4.17 -38.18 -10.57
CA LYS A 201 -3.44 -37.98 -9.32
C LYS A 201 -4.04 -38.93 -8.30
N ASN A 202 -3.16 -39.61 -7.55
CA ASN A 202 -3.60 -40.40 -6.41
C ASN A 202 -4.36 -39.48 -5.42
N PRO A 203 -5.66 -39.72 -5.15
CA PRO A 203 -6.46 -38.88 -4.25
C PRO A 203 -5.89 -38.77 -2.84
N ILE A 204 -5.26 -39.85 -2.36
CA ILE A 204 -4.62 -39.91 -1.04
C ILE A 204 -3.43 -38.95 -1.00
N LEU A 205 -2.58 -38.98 -2.03
CA LEU A 205 -1.44 -38.05 -2.14
C LEU A 205 -1.93 -36.60 -2.20
N CYS A 206 -2.99 -36.32 -2.96
CA CYS A 206 -3.57 -34.99 -3.01
C CYS A 206 -4.14 -34.55 -1.66
N ALA A 207 -4.77 -35.47 -0.89
CA ALA A 207 -5.25 -35.17 0.45
C ALA A 207 -4.11 -34.84 1.42
N ILE A 208 -3.03 -35.64 1.39
CA ILE A 208 -1.83 -35.40 2.21
C ILE A 208 -1.20 -34.04 1.88
N VAL A 209 -0.97 -33.74 0.60
CA VAL A 209 -0.40 -32.48 0.17
C VAL A 209 -1.31 -31.28 0.55
N PHE A 210 -2.64 -31.45 0.42
CA PHE A 210 -3.59 -30.42 0.81
C PHE A 210 -3.51 -30.11 2.31
N VAL A 211 -3.49 -31.14 3.16
CA VAL A 211 -3.40 -30.99 4.62
C VAL A 211 -2.06 -30.32 5.01
N ILE A 212 -0.94 -30.84 4.48
CA ILE A 212 0.39 -30.28 4.77
C ILE A 212 0.49 -28.81 4.33
N SER A 213 0.01 -28.50 3.12
CA SER A 213 0.02 -27.12 2.61
C SER A 213 -0.87 -26.20 3.45
N SER A 214 -2.03 -26.70 3.90
CA SER A 214 -2.95 -25.91 4.75
C SER A 214 -2.33 -25.64 6.14
N ILE A 215 -1.66 -26.61 6.73
CA ILE A 215 -0.95 -26.46 8.01
C ILE A 215 0.22 -25.47 7.85
N ALA A 216 1.04 -25.64 6.81
CA ALA A 216 2.17 -24.75 6.57
C ALA A 216 1.72 -23.30 6.30
N LEU A 217 0.61 -23.12 5.55
CA LEU A 217 0.03 -21.80 5.33
C LEU A 217 -0.53 -21.22 6.62
N GLY A 218 -1.24 -22.02 7.42
CA GLY A 218 -1.77 -21.61 8.73
C GLY A 218 -0.65 -21.19 9.68
N TYR A 219 0.49 -21.92 9.69
CA TYR A 219 1.66 -21.54 10.47
C TYR A 219 2.28 -20.24 10.00
N ALA A 220 2.42 -20.02 8.68
CA ALA A 220 2.92 -18.78 8.12
C ALA A 220 2.01 -17.57 8.50
N TYR A 221 0.70 -17.76 8.48
CA TYR A 221 -0.25 -16.73 8.91
C TYR A 221 -0.15 -16.44 10.42
N TRP A 222 -0.14 -17.49 11.23
CA TRP A 222 0.01 -17.36 12.67
C TRP A 222 1.29 -16.61 13.01
N TRP A 223 2.40 -16.97 12.39
CA TRP A 223 3.69 -16.31 12.64
C TRP A 223 3.65 -14.83 12.24
N ALA A 224 3.12 -14.51 11.07
CA ALA A 224 3.05 -13.13 10.57
C ALA A 224 2.14 -12.24 11.42
N THR A 225 1.06 -12.81 12.01
CA THR A 225 0.05 -12.03 12.75
C THR A 225 0.14 -12.18 14.27
N ASN A 226 1.14 -12.90 14.77
CA ASN A 226 1.30 -13.12 16.21
C ASN A 226 1.95 -11.90 16.88
N GLU A 227 1.16 -11.19 17.69
CA GLU A 227 1.58 -9.99 18.40
C GLU A 227 2.65 -10.25 19.49
N LYS A 228 2.83 -11.53 19.92
CA LYS A 228 3.90 -11.90 20.87
C LYS A 228 5.28 -11.91 20.23
N ILE A 229 5.38 -11.98 18.90
CA ILE A 229 6.64 -11.87 18.17
C ILE A 229 6.92 -10.40 17.92
N PRO A 230 8.11 -9.89 18.31
CA PRO A 230 8.45 -8.50 18.09
C PRO A 230 8.27 -8.10 16.63
N MET A 231 7.75 -6.89 16.41
CA MET A 231 7.43 -6.43 15.05
C MET A 231 8.65 -6.38 14.15
N MET A 232 9.82 -5.97 14.68
CA MET A 232 11.06 -5.91 13.92
C MET A 232 11.51 -7.30 13.45
N ASP A 233 11.34 -8.34 14.29
CA ASP A 233 11.64 -9.71 13.92
C ASP A 233 10.69 -10.22 12.83
N ARG A 234 9.41 -9.83 12.87
CA ARG A 234 8.43 -10.15 11.83
C ARG A 234 8.78 -9.46 10.51
N ILE A 235 9.23 -8.21 10.53
CA ILE A 235 9.65 -7.47 9.34
C ILE A 235 10.94 -8.06 8.77
N ASN A 236 11.96 -8.26 9.57
CA ASN A 236 13.26 -8.78 9.15
C ASN A 236 13.16 -10.19 8.56
N ASN A 237 12.24 -10.99 9.06
CA ASN A 237 12.04 -12.37 8.62
C ASN A 237 10.80 -12.55 7.71
N LEU A 238 10.25 -11.47 7.13
CA LEU A 238 9.05 -11.52 6.30
C LEU A 238 9.20 -12.39 5.03
N LEU A 239 10.41 -12.57 4.57
CA LEU A 239 10.70 -13.29 3.33
C LEU A 239 10.23 -14.75 3.38
N TRP A 240 10.48 -15.48 4.48
CA TRP A 240 10.13 -16.89 4.57
C TRP A 240 8.60 -17.14 4.60
N PRO A 241 7.75 -16.41 5.38
CA PRO A 241 6.31 -16.62 5.34
C PRO A 241 5.72 -16.20 3.98
N THR A 242 6.32 -15.20 3.30
CA THR A 242 5.92 -14.83 1.95
C THR A 242 6.21 -15.95 0.94
N ILE A 243 7.42 -16.51 0.93
CA ILE A 243 7.76 -17.66 0.07
C ILE A 243 6.87 -18.85 0.39
N THR A 244 6.68 -19.16 1.67
CA THR A 244 5.79 -20.24 2.12
C THR A 244 4.37 -20.02 1.63
N GLY A 245 3.82 -18.80 1.75
CA GLY A 245 2.51 -18.43 1.24
C GLY A 245 2.35 -18.66 -0.26
N VAL A 246 3.33 -18.25 -1.06
CA VAL A 246 3.34 -18.46 -2.53
C VAL A 246 3.39 -19.94 -2.87
N VAL A 247 4.32 -20.70 -2.28
CA VAL A 247 4.50 -22.14 -2.56
C VAL A 247 3.28 -22.94 -2.11
N THR A 248 2.77 -22.69 -0.91
CA THR A 248 1.59 -23.41 -0.40
C THR A 248 0.33 -23.07 -1.19
N THR A 249 0.16 -21.83 -1.67
CA THR A 249 -0.94 -21.47 -2.58
C THR A 249 -0.90 -22.30 -3.85
N PHE A 250 0.29 -22.46 -4.45
CA PHE A 250 0.47 -23.33 -5.61
C PHE A 250 0.10 -24.78 -5.29
N LEU A 251 0.58 -25.31 -4.17
CA LEU A 251 0.32 -26.70 -3.74
C LEU A 251 -1.16 -26.92 -3.39
N LEU A 252 -1.86 -25.93 -2.83
CA LEU A 252 -3.30 -25.97 -2.58
C LEU A 252 -4.12 -26.10 -3.87
N PHE A 253 -3.85 -25.28 -4.89
CA PHE A 253 -4.52 -25.41 -6.18
C PHE A 253 -4.18 -26.73 -6.87
N TRP A 254 -2.92 -27.19 -6.76
CA TRP A 254 -2.49 -28.45 -7.33
C TRP A 254 -3.16 -29.65 -6.67
N SER A 255 -3.26 -29.69 -5.36
CA SER A 255 -3.89 -30.79 -4.60
C SER A 255 -5.40 -30.76 -4.73
N PHE A 256 -6.03 -29.57 -4.70
CA PHE A 256 -7.47 -29.40 -4.84
C PHE A 256 -7.99 -29.94 -6.19
N SER A 257 -7.18 -29.84 -7.27
CA SER A 257 -7.57 -30.39 -8.57
C SER A 257 -7.82 -31.89 -8.56
N GLY A 258 -7.12 -32.65 -7.70
CA GLY A 258 -7.32 -34.08 -7.52
C GLY A 258 -8.47 -34.41 -6.54
N LEU A 259 -8.58 -33.60 -5.46
CA LEU A 259 -9.59 -33.83 -4.42
C LEU A 259 -11.01 -33.51 -4.86
N ILE A 260 -11.23 -32.50 -5.71
CA ILE A 260 -12.57 -32.07 -6.13
C ILE A 260 -13.36 -33.20 -6.76
N MET A 261 -12.72 -34.06 -7.56
CA MET A 261 -13.40 -35.21 -8.16
C MET A 261 -13.78 -36.25 -7.13
N GLU A 262 -12.92 -36.56 -6.18
CA GLU A 262 -13.18 -37.53 -5.12
C GLU A 262 -14.34 -37.07 -4.23
N ILE A 263 -14.34 -35.79 -3.84
CA ILE A 263 -15.41 -35.20 -3.02
C ILE A 263 -16.74 -35.23 -3.74
N VAL A 264 -16.78 -34.84 -5.01
CA VAL A 264 -18.04 -34.72 -5.77
C VAL A 264 -18.59 -36.10 -6.15
N THR A 265 -17.74 -37.08 -6.47
CA THR A 265 -18.17 -38.43 -6.83
C THR A 265 -18.73 -39.24 -5.65
N ARG A 266 -18.29 -38.91 -4.42
CA ARG A 266 -18.86 -39.50 -3.20
C ARG A 266 -20.37 -39.23 -3.06
N SER A 267 -20.84 -38.06 -3.49
CA SER A 267 -22.26 -37.72 -3.52
C SER A 267 -22.93 -38.14 -4.84
N LYS A 268 -23.21 -39.43 -5.03
CA LYS A 268 -23.79 -39.98 -6.26
C LYS A 268 -25.02 -39.21 -6.73
N LYS A 269 -25.94 -38.86 -5.82
CA LYS A 269 -27.17 -38.11 -6.11
C LYS A 269 -26.90 -36.73 -6.69
N PHE A 270 -25.84 -36.02 -6.24
CA PHE A 270 -25.46 -34.74 -6.76
C PHE A 270 -24.67 -34.88 -8.08
N TYR A 271 -23.73 -35.83 -8.15
CA TYR A 271 -22.88 -36.04 -9.32
C TYR A 271 -23.66 -36.38 -10.59
N TYR A 272 -24.67 -37.29 -10.50
CA TYR A 272 -25.46 -37.70 -11.65
C TYR A 272 -26.65 -36.79 -11.94
N ARG A 273 -26.88 -35.72 -11.21
CA ARG A 273 -27.98 -34.77 -11.46
C ARG A 273 -27.68 -33.86 -12.63
N GLY A 274 -28.43 -34.01 -13.73
CA GLY A 274 -28.29 -33.17 -14.95
C GLY A 274 -26.92 -33.28 -15.58
N LEU A 275 -26.23 -32.14 -15.78
CA LEU A 275 -24.91 -32.08 -16.37
C LEU A 275 -23.74 -31.93 -15.36
N ASN A 276 -23.98 -32.20 -14.07
CA ASN A 276 -22.95 -32.02 -13.05
C ASN A 276 -21.71 -32.90 -13.30
N SER A 277 -21.88 -34.15 -13.70
CA SER A 277 -20.76 -35.04 -14.06
C SER A 277 -19.89 -34.47 -15.17
N PHE A 278 -20.52 -33.87 -16.18
CA PHE A 278 -19.78 -33.17 -17.25
C PHE A 278 -19.02 -31.92 -16.72
N ILE A 279 -19.70 -31.07 -15.91
CA ILE A 279 -19.14 -29.87 -15.33
C ILE A 279 -17.89 -30.21 -14.50
N PHE A 280 -18.01 -31.11 -13.53
CA PHE A 280 -16.91 -31.41 -12.59
C PHE A 280 -15.76 -32.16 -13.25
N ARG A 281 -16.00 -33.01 -14.24
CA ARG A 281 -14.91 -33.60 -15.07
C ARG A 281 -14.17 -32.54 -15.85
N GLN A 282 -14.85 -31.57 -16.46
CA GLN A 282 -14.21 -30.45 -17.17
C GLN A 282 -13.43 -29.58 -16.20
N VAL A 283 -14.03 -29.21 -15.07
CA VAL A 283 -13.39 -28.38 -14.05
C VAL A 283 -12.13 -29.05 -13.51
N SER A 284 -12.18 -30.32 -13.10
CA SER A 284 -11.02 -31.05 -12.58
C SER A 284 -9.89 -31.17 -13.58
N SER A 285 -10.20 -31.55 -14.84
CA SER A 285 -9.21 -31.62 -15.92
C SER A 285 -8.55 -30.27 -16.16
N LYS A 286 -9.31 -29.18 -16.11
CA LYS A 286 -8.84 -27.82 -16.42
C LYS A 286 -8.13 -27.13 -15.26
N ILE A 287 -8.55 -27.35 -14.02
CA ILE A 287 -7.83 -26.84 -12.85
C ILE A 287 -6.40 -27.40 -12.85
N ASN A 288 -6.21 -28.66 -13.20
CA ASN A 288 -4.88 -29.27 -13.23
C ASN A 288 -3.90 -28.55 -14.16
N THR A 289 -4.37 -28.11 -15.35
CA THR A 289 -3.56 -27.32 -16.31
C THR A 289 -3.53 -25.83 -15.97
N ALA A 290 -4.39 -25.40 -15.04
CA ALA A 290 -4.59 -24.00 -14.64
C ALA A 290 -3.92 -23.61 -13.33
N VAL A 291 -3.29 -24.56 -12.62
CA VAL A 291 -2.74 -24.34 -11.28
C VAL A 291 -1.90 -23.06 -11.21
N ILE A 292 -0.92 -22.92 -12.11
CA ILE A 292 -0.03 -21.73 -12.14
C ILE A 292 -0.84 -20.43 -12.32
N SER A 293 -1.78 -20.42 -13.29
CA SER A 293 -2.57 -19.22 -13.56
C SER A 293 -3.49 -18.88 -12.39
N MET A 294 -4.13 -19.88 -11.77
CA MET A 294 -5.05 -19.67 -10.65
C MET A 294 -4.30 -19.18 -9.40
N SER A 295 -3.12 -19.74 -9.11
CA SER A 295 -2.26 -19.29 -8.02
C SER A 295 -1.81 -17.85 -8.24
N PHE A 296 -1.36 -17.52 -9.45
CA PHE A 296 -0.94 -16.16 -9.78
C PHE A 296 -2.08 -15.14 -9.67
N ILE A 297 -3.28 -15.49 -10.18
CA ILE A 297 -4.47 -14.66 -10.07
C ILE A 297 -4.88 -14.46 -8.59
N SER A 298 -4.82 -15.54 -7.79
CA SER A 298 -5.13 -15.45 -6.36
C SER A 298 -4.18 -14.51 -5.61
N ILE A 299 -2.89 -14.56 -5.93
CA ILE A 299 -1.88 -13.64 -5.36
C ILE A 299 -2.13 -12.20 -5.83
N LEU A 300 -2.45 -11.98 -7.11
CA LEU A 300 -2.81 -10.64 -7.59
C LEU A 300 -4.07 -10.09 -6.91
N LEU A 301 -5.09 -10.92 -6.71
CA LEU A 301 -6.31 -10.54 -5.99
C LEU A 301 -6.02 -10.24 -4.52
N PHE A 302 -5.19 -11.04 -3.87
CA PHE A 302 -4.70 -10.78 -2.52
C PHE A 302 -4.01 -9.41 -2.43
N LEU A 303 -3.05 -9.12 -3.32
CA LEU A 303 -2.37 -7.83 -3.36
C LEU A 303 -3.36 -6.69 -3.61
N THR A 304 -4.29 -6.86 -4.56
CA THR A 304 -5.33 -5.87 -4.86
C THR A 304 -6.16 -5.53 -3.62
N ILE A 305 -6.73 -6.54 -2.97
CA ILE A 305 -7.61 -6.35 -1.81
C ILE A 305 -6.83 -5.73 -0.66
N SER A 306 -5.61 -6.22 -0.40
CA SER A 306 -4.77 -5.69 0.68
C SER A 306 -4.36 -4.25 0.42
N ILE A 307 -3.83 -3.91 -0.75
CA ILE A 307 -3.39 -2.54 -1.08
C ILE A 307 -4.56 -1.56 -1.01
N LEU A 308 -5.69 -1.88 -1.65
CA LEU A 308 -6.87 -0.99 -1.63
C LEU A 308 -7.39 -0.80 -0.21
N SER A 309 -7.57 -1.89 0.55
CA SER A 309 -8.07 -1.80 1.93
C SER A 309 -7.15 -1.00 2.83
N LEU A 310 -5.83 -1.19 2.73
CA LEU A 310 -4.85 -0.44 3.53
C LEU A 310 -4.80 1.03 3.15
N CYS A 311 -4.79 1.36 1.86
CA CYS A 311 -4.76 2.75 1.41
C CYS A 311 -6.02 3.52 1.83
N PHE A 312 -7.20 2.90 1.73
CA PHE A 312 -8.43 3.51 2.23
C PHE A 312 -8.46 3.61 3.75
N SER A 313 -7.92 2.60 4.45
CA SER A 313 -7.82 2.62 5.91
C SER A 313 -6.96 3.77 6.40
N ILE A 314 -5.76 3.96 5.83
CA ILE A 314 -4.87 5.09 6.14
C ILE A 314 -5.60 6.42 5.92
N ASN A 315 -6.28 6.58 4.79
CA ASN A 315 -6.99 7.81 4.46
C ASN A 315 -8.06 8.14 5.51
N GLU A 316 -8.92 7.19 5.86
CA GLU A 316 -9.99 7.40 6.84
C GLU A 316 -9.46 7.61 8.27
N SER A 317 -8.43 6.85 8.67
CA SER A 317 -7.80 7.02 9.98
C SER A 317 -7.16 8.39 10.12
N MET A 318 -6.36 8.83 9.15
CA MET A 318 -5.68 10.12 9.20
C MET A 318 -6.67 11.30 9.24
N LYS A 319 -7.82 11.22 8.56
CA LYS A 319 -8.86 12.27 8.63
C LYS A 319 -9.44 12.42 10.03
N LYS A 320 -9.71 11.29 10.71
CA LYS A 320 -10.29 11.30 12.06
C LYS A 320 -9.30 11.79 13.10
N GLU A 321 -8.05 11.33 13.00
CA GLU A 321 -7.02 11.62 13.99
C GLU A 321 -6.45 13.03 13.90
N LEU A 322 -6.51 13.66 12.70
CA LEU A 322 -5.85 14.93 12.46
C LEU A 322 -6.35 16.06 13.38
N ALA A 323 -7.68 16.15 13.59
CA ALA A 323 -8.26 17.15 14.48
C ALA A 323 -7.86 16.94 15.94
N TYR A 324 -7.77 15.67 16.38
CA TYR A 324 -7.34 15.29 17.72
C TYR A 324 -5.86 15.59 17.96
N ASN A 325 -5.01 15.32 16.96
CA ASN A 325 -3.56 15.43 17.05
C ASN A 325 -3.04 16.86 16.86
N THR A 326 -3.91 17.82 16.47
CA THR A 326 -3.52 19.23 16.27
C THR A 326 -4.41 20.18 17.07
N PRO A 327 -4.38 20.13 18.43
CA PRO A 327 -5.23 20.94 19.29
C PRO A 327 -4.83 22.42 19.34
N VAL A 328 -3.59 22.76 18.97
CA VAL A 328 -3.06 24.13 18.91
C VAL A 328 -2.60 24.50 17.50
N ASP A 329 -2.51 25.79 17.22
CA ASP A 329 -2.16 26.30 15.88
C ASP A 329 -0.66 26.13 15.57
N ALA A 330 0.21 26.23 16.57
CA ALA A 330 1.64 25.97 16.41
C ALA A 330 2.30 25.52 17.71
N PHE A 331 3.43 24.87 17.59
CA PHE A 331 4.36 24.64 18.69
C PHE A 331 5.80 24.82 18.25
N VAL A 332 6.61 25.19 19.24
CA VAL A 332 8.07 25.28 19.16
C VAL A 332 8.62 24.40 20.27
N GLU A 333 9.53 23.50 19.95
CA GLU A 333 10.14 22.60 20.92
C GLU A 333 11.65 22.71 20.88
N LEU A 334 12.26 22.77 22.04
CA LEU A 334 13.70 22.65 22.25
C LEU A 334 13.96 21.32 22.92
N THR A 335 14.86 20.51 22.35
CA THR A 335 15.24 19.20 22.84
C THR A 335 16.71 19.19 23.22
N ASP A 336 17.03 18.86 24.47
CA ASP A 336 18.40 18.61 24.92
C ASP A 336 18.70 17.10 24.80
N TYR A 337 19.34 16.71 23.71
CA TYR A 337 19.68 15.31 23.46
C TYR A 337 20.64 14.73 24.51
N GLN A 338 21.46 15.57 25.13
CA GLN A 338 22.39 15.11 26.17
C GLN A 338 21.63 14.77 27.48
N ALA A 339 20.60 15.54 27.82
CA ALA A 339 19.75 15.25 28.97
C ALA A 339 18.94 13.96 28.78
N ILE A 340 18.48 13.69 27.54
CA ILE A 340 17.63 12.54 27.22
C ILE A 340 18.45 11.25 27.05
N TYR A 341 19.56 11.32 26.34
CA TYR A 341 20.34 10.14 25.93
C TYR A 341 21.63 9.94 26.73
N GLY A 342 22.00 10.92 27.59
CA GLY A 342 23.23 10.87 28.39
C GLY A 342 24.51 10.81 27.54
N SER A 343 25.56 10.20 28.06
CA SER A 343 26.86 10.06 27.40
C SER A 343 26.83 9.25 26.08
N ARG A 344 25.69 8.69 25.70
CA ARG A 344 25.53 7.90 24.46
C ARG A 344 25.42 8.72 23.18
N VAL A 345 25.04 10.00 23.29
CA VAL A 345 25.09 10.92 22.15
C VAL A 345 26.52 10.96 21.56
N ASN A 346 27.52 10.77 22.41
CA ASN A 346 28.93 10.76 22.04
C ASN A 346 29.35 9.50 21.26
N ASN A 347 28.59 8.40 21.31
CA ASN A 347 28.91 7.13 20.63
C ASN A 347 28.45 7.10 19.16
N TYR A 348 27.62 8.06 18.73
CA TYR A 348 27.09 8.16 17.35
C TYR A 348 27.72 9.30 16.52
N GLY A 349 28.62 10.13 17.12
CA GLY A 349 29.33 11.20 16.43
C GLY A 349 30.79 10.87 16.13
N PRO A 350 31.46 11.61 15.23
CA PRO A 350 32.83 11.35 14.80
C PRO A 350 33.93 11.60 15.84
N SER A 351 33.60 11.77 17.12
CA SER A 351 34.59 12.05 18.19
C SER A 351 34.39 11.15 19.39
N HIS A 352 34.97 9.94 19.36
CA HIS A 352 34.99 8.99 20.48
C HIS A 352 35.89 9.42 21.66
N ASP A 353 36.71 10.50 21.53
CA ASP A 353 37.76 10.90 22.48
C ASP A 353 37.61 12.35 22.99
N ARG A 354 36.36 12.81 23.23
CA ARG A 354 36.19 14.14 23.82
C ARG A 354 36.44 14.13 25.33
N PRO A 355 37.21 15.11 25.88
CA PRO A 355 37.45 15.20 27.30
C PRO A 355 36.17 15.33 28.11
N GLN A 356 36.04 14.61 29.22
CA GLN A 356 34.86 14.63 30.11
C GLN A 356 34.46 16.03 30.54
N ALA A 357 35.46 16.90 30.80
CA ALA A 357 35.26 18.29 31.17
C ALA A 357 34.57 19.16 30.12
N GLU A 358 34.80 18.88 28.81
CA GLU A 358 34.11 19.55 27.71
C GLU A 358 32.63 19.15 27.66
N ILE A 359 32.34 17.85 27.85
CA ILE A 359 31.00 17.31 27.88
C ILE A 359 30.21 17.93 29.04
N GLU A 360 30.78 18.01 30.25
CA GLU A 360 30.16 18.62 31.41
C GLU A 360 29.89 20.12 31.23
N ALA A 361 30.84 20.84 30.61
CA ALA A 361 30.67 22.26 30.26
C ALA A 361 29.52 22.45 29.24
N GLU A 362 29.42 21.61 28.23
CA GLU A 362 28.37 21.61 27.22
C GLU A 362 26.99 21.32 27.83
N ILE A 363 26.88 20.32 28.68
CA ILE A 363 25.65 20.02 29.47
C ILE A 363 25.24 21.23 30.30
N LYS A 364 26.16 21.85 30.99
CA LYS A 364 25.87 23.05 31.79
C LYS A 364 25.37 24.21 30.94
N GLN A 365 25.97 24.42 29.80
CA GLN A 365 25.56 25.44 28.82
C GLN A 365 24.19 25.14 28.22
N SER A 366 23.92 23.88 27.85
CA SER A 366 22.62 23.47 27.30
C SER A 366 21.52 23.66 28.32
N GLN A 367 21.72 23.27 29.60
CA GLN A 367 20.72 23.46 30.66
C GLN A 367 20.47 24.94 30.97
N GLN A 368 21.48 25.79 30.97
CA GLN A 368 21.29 27.25 31.09
C GLN A 368 20.49 27.81 29.90
N TYR A 369 20.69 27.24 28.69
CA TYR A 369 19.92 27.60 27.52
C TYR A 369 18.48 27.11 27.64
N MET A 370 18.22 25.88 28.10
CA MET A 370 16.89 25.30 28.26
C MET A 370 16.03 26.04 29.30
N GLN A 371 16.64 26.68 30.30
CA GLN A 371 15.89 27.45 31.32
C GLN A 371 15.29 28.76 30.81
N LYS A 372 15.81 29.30 29.67
CA LYS A 372 15.30 30.56 29.11
C LYS A 372 13.98 30.34 28.36
N SER A 373 12.98 31.19 28.60
CA SER A 373 11.68 31.12 27.89
C SER A 373 11.80 31.19 26.39
N ILE A 374 11.15 30.26 25.70
CA ILE A 374 11.06 30.26 24.23
C ILE A 374 10.22 31.47 23.76
N TYR A 375 9.13 31.77 24.45
CA TYR A 375 8.25 32.89 24.13
C TYR A 375 8.98 34.25 24.25
N GLN A 376 9.77 34.43 25.28
CA GLN A 376 10.58 35.66 25.41
C GLN A 376 11.62 35.81 24.31
N ARG A 377 12.25 34.72 23.90
CA ARG A 377 13.18 34.74 22.75
C ARG A 377 12.46 35.09 21.46
N LEU A 378 11.24 34.55 21.25
CA LEU A 378 10.41 34.84 20.09
C LEU A 378 10.09 36.33 20.01
N ILE A 379 9.62 36.93 21.12
CA ILE A 379 9.28 38.36 21.18
C ILE A 379 10.52 39.25 21.04
N ASN A 380 11.64 38.87 21.60
CA ASN A 380 12.90 39.62 21.46
C ASN A 380 13.37 39.68 20.01
N LYS A 381 13.15 38.61 19.23
CA LYS A 381 13.47 38.57 17.80
C LYS A 381 12.47 39.38 16.95
N ASN A 382 11.19 39.32 17.30
CA ASN A 382 10.14 40.05 16.59
C ASN A 382 8.99 40.42 17.55
N LYS A 383 8.93 41.70 17.96
CA LYS A 383 7.91 42.20 18.89
C LYS A 383 6.49 42.18 18.30
N ASP A 384 6.34 42.27 16.98
CA ASP A 384 5.03 42.32 16.35
C ASP A 384 4.32 40.96 16.37
N ILE A 385 5.07 39.87 16.43
CA ILE A 385 4.50 38.52 16.50
C ILE A 385 3.65 38.29 17.73
N ALA A 386 3.92 39.04 18.83
CA ALA A 386 3.13 38.96 20.07
C ALA A 386 1.65 39.33 19.85
N LYS A 387 1.35 40.20 18.88
CA LYS A 387 -0.02 40.61 18.55
C LYS A 387 -0.79 39.49 17.82
N ASP A 388 -0.07 38.60 17.15
CA ASP A 388 -0.60 37.49 16.40
C ASP A 388 -0.84 36.24 17.26
N ILE A 389 -0.34 36.23 18.50
CA ILE A 389 -0.53 35.15 19.46
C ILE A 389 -1.67 35.50 20.40
N LYS A 390 -2.74 34.71 20.37
CA LYS A 390 -3.92 34.85 21.23
C LYS A 390 -3.66 34.25 22.62
N GLU A 391 -3.05 33.10 22.65
CA GLU A 391 -2.83 32.32 23.85
C GLU A 391 -1.55 31.50 23.69
N HIS A 392 -0.77 31.37 24.72
CA HIS A 392 0.45 30.55 24.74
C HIS A 392 0.65 29.85 26.06
N LEU A 393 1.35 28.72 26.01
CA LEU A 393 1.72 27.93 27.20
C LEU A 393 3.11 27.34 26.99
N GLU A 394 4.03 27.55 27.92
CA GLU A 394 5.31 26.85 27.94
C GLU A 394 5.26 25.68 28.93
N ILE A 395 5.75 24.52 28.48
CA ILE A 395 5.79 23.29 29.26
C ILE A 395 7.21 22.74 29.23
N ASN A 396 7.67 22.29 30.40
CA ASN A 396 8.93 21.57 30.53
C ASN A 396 8.66 20.07 30.64
N ILE A 397 9.35 19.28 29.82
CA ILE A 397 9.41 17.84 29.91
C ILE A 397 10.79 17.51 30.50
N TYR A 398 10.80 16.79 31.59
CA TYR A 398 12.03 16.48 32.32
C TYR A 398 12.54 15.11 31.96
N ALA A 399 13.85 14.94 31.86
CA ALA A 399 14.51 13.67 31.64
C ALA A 399 15.59 13.45 32.70
N ASP A 400 15.61 12.27 33.30
CA ASP A 400 16.62 11.87 34.26
C ASP A 400 17.14 10.47 33.94
N SER A 401 18.44 10.36 33.73
CA SER A 401 19.09 9.09 33.42
C SER A 401 18.95 8.03 34.53
N ALA A 402 18.57 8.41 35.73
CA ALA A 402 18.23 7.48 36.82
C ALA A 402 16.95 6.68 36.58
N LEU A 403 16.09 7.15 35.66
CA LEU A 403 14.83 6.49 35.34
C LEU A 403 14.74 6.25 33.82
N THR A 404 15.01 5.02 33.41
CA THR A 404 14.91 4.61 32.00
C THR A 404 13.68 3.74 31.74
N PHE A 405 13.27 3.57 30.49
CA PHE A 405 12.14 2.72 30.14
C PHE A 405 12.32 1.27 30.61
N SER A 406 13.54 0.73 30.59
CA SER A 406 13.83 -0.60 31.12
C SER A 406 13.60 -0.73 32.62
N HIS A 407 13.92 0.31 33.39
CA HIS A 407 13.70 0.33 34.85
C HIS A 407 12.21 0.50 35.21
N ALA A 408 11.46 1.26 34.39
CA ALA A 408 10.12 1.70 34.78
C ALA A 408 8.99 0.78 34.26
N LEU A 409 9.24 -0.05 33.26
CA LEU A 409 8.18 -0.86 32.63
C LEU A 409 8.41 -2.37 32.73
N GLN A 410 9.48 -2.85 33.38
CA GLN A 410 9.90 -4.27 33.44
C GLN A 410 9.95 -4.95 32.05
N VAL A 411 10.58 -4.29 31.12
CA VAL A 411 10.42 -4.55 29.70
C VAL A 411 11.40 -5.59 29.18
N SER A 412 11.28 -6.82 29.61
CA SER A 412 11.78 -7.95 28.79
C SER A 412 10.95 -8.19 27.52
N SER A 413 9.70 -7.69 27.48
CA SER A 413 8.77 -7.86 26.36
C SER A 413 8.80 -6.70 25.33
N LEU A 414 9.38 -5.54 25.65
CA LEU A 414 9.50 -4.39 24.74
C LEU A 414 10.79 -4.41 23.88
N VAL A 415 11.76 -5.24 24.23
CA VAL A 415 13.09 -5.29 23.58
C VAL A 415 12.99 -5.44 22.06
N GLY A 416 11.96 -6.12 21.57
CA GLY A 416 11.77 -6.28 20.13
C GLY A 416 11.16 -5.10 19.38
N VAL A 417 10.41 -4.21 20.04
CA VAL A 417 9.67 -3.10 19.39
C VAL A 417 10.45 -1.79 19.48
N VAL A 418 11.13 -1.55 20.61
CA VAL A 418 11.75 -0.26 20.91
C VAL A 418 13.27 -0.33 20.84
N GLY A 419 13.81 -1.54 20.65
CA GLY A 419 15.24 -1.77 20.58
C GLY A 419 15.99 -1.46 21.90
N GLU A 420 17.22 -1.92 21.97
CA GLU A 420 18.12 -1.71 23.10
C GLU A 420 18.35 -0.20 23.36
N PHE A 421 18.30 0.61 22.31
CA PHE A 421 18.44 2.06 22.36
C PHE A 421 17.37 2.73 23.23
N MET A 422 16.07 2.46 22.95
CA MET A 422 14.96 3.07 23.70
C MET A 422 14.86 2.52 25.13
N SER A 423 15.19 1.25 25.35
CA SER A 423 15.12 0.65 26.70
C SER A 423 15.98 1.38 27.73
N GLN A 424 17.07 1.98 27.27
CA GLN A 424 18.03 2.71 28.08
C GLN A 424 17.89 4.25 28.01
N THR A 425 16.90 4.75 27.25
CA THR A 425 16.60 6.18 27.17
C THR A 425 15.91 6.63 28.45
N ALA A 426 16.25 7.83 28.93
CA ALA A 426 15.56 8.46 30.07
C ALA A 426 14.08 8.63 29.75
N ILE A 427 13.21 8.32 30.72
CA ILE A 427 11.77 8.50 30.56
C ILE A 427 11.43 9.98 30.62
N PRO A 428 10.65 10.50 29.66
CA PRO A 428 10.13 11.85 29.74
C PRO A 428 9.12 11.95 30.89
N MET A 429 9.31 12.95 31.77
CA MET A 429 8.46 13.22 32.91
C MET A 429 7.81 14.59 32.77
N LEU A 430 6.55 14.70 33.16
CA LEU A 430 5.76 15.92 33.12
C LEU A 430 5.17 16.18 34.51
N ARG A 431 5.26 17.42 35.00
CA ARG A 431 4.58 17.84 36.25
C ARG A 431 3.07 17.79 36.08
N VAL A 432 2.34 17.30 37.03
CA VAL A 432 0.87 17.24 37.01
C VAL A 432 0.26 18.64 36.84
N SER A 433 0.87 19.68 37.44
CA SER A 433 0.43 21.06 37.21
C SER A 433 0.55 21.54 35.76
N ASP A 434 1.64 21.18 35.08
CA ASP A 434 1.87 21.54 33.67
C ASP A 434 0.98 20.71 32.74
N TYR A 435 0.78 19.41 33.04
CA TYR A 435 -0.20 18.60 32.35
C TYR A 435 -1.61 19.21 32.40
N ASN A 436 -2.07 19.63 33.59
CA ASN A 436 -3.42 20.20 33.79
C ASN A 436 -3.59 21.53 33.05
N LYS A 437 -2.56 22.40 33.01
CA LYS A 437 -2.57 23.60 32.14
C LYS A 437 -2.71 23.25 30.67
N MET A 438 -1.96 22.25 30.20
CA MET A 438 -2.03 21.76 28.84
C MET A 438 -3.40 21.11 28.55
N ALA A 439 -3.90 20.28 29.48
CA ALA A 439 -5.20 19.63 29.32
C ALA A 439 -6.34 20.65 29.14
N LYS A 440 -6.30 21.78 29.89
CA LYS A 440 -7.22 22.91 29.68
C LYS A 440 -7.10 23.51 28.29
N LEU A 441 -5.87 23.78 27.84
CA LEU A 441 -5.60 24.32 26.52
C LEU A 441 -6.09 23.38 25.39
N TYR A 442 -5.97 22.05 25.60
CA TYR A 442 -6.35 21.00 24.65
C TYR A 442 -7.82 20.54 24.80
N HIS A 443 -8.57 21.12 25.73
CA HIS A 443 -9.94 20.70 26.09
C HIS A 443 -10.03 19.22 26.47
N ARG A 444 -9.07 18.76 27.29
CA ARG A 444 -8.98 17.38 27.81
C ARG A 444 -9.19 17.34 29.30
N GLU A 445 -9.38 16.12 29.84
CA GLU A 445 -9.57 15.91 31.27
C GLU A 445 -8.29 16.16 32.08
N GLU A 446 -8.44 16.78 33.25
CA GLU A 446 -7.36 17.01 34.21
C GLU A 446 -7.05 15.73 34.99
N ILE A 447 -5.80 15.56 35.39
CA ILE A 447 -5.33 14.44 36.23
C ILE A 447 -5.12 14.94 37.66
N SER A 448 -5.59 14.18 38.64
CA SER A 448 -5.30 14.39 40.06
C SER A 448 -4.40 13.27 40.60
N LEU A 449 -3.26 13.63 41.18
CA LEU A 449 -2.29 12.69 41.74
C LEU A 449 -2.02 13.03 43.22
N ASN A 450 -1.93 11.99 44.04
CA ASN A 450 -1.34 12.10 45.37
C ASN A 450 0.20 12.15 45.29
N ASP A 451 0.88 12.54 46.35
CA ASP A 451 2.34 12.75 46.38
C ASP A 451 3.17 11.51 46.00
N ASN A 452 2.60 10.31 46.06
CA ASN A 452 3.26 9.03 45.76
C ASN A 452 2.65 8.29 44.55
N GLN A 453 1.94 9.01 43.68
CA GLN A 453 1.28 8.42 42.50
C GLN A 453 1.86 8.94 41.20
N TYR A 454 1.71 8.13 40.14
CA TYR A 454 2.03 8.54 38.76
C TYR A 454 0.94 8.09 37.81
N GLN A 455 0.89 8.73 36.64
CA GLN A 455 0.09 8.34 35.50
C GLN A 455 0.96 8.39 34.21
N ILE A 456 0.64 7.56 33.21
CA ILE A 456 1.37 7.58 31.95
C ILE A 456 0.47 8.12 30.86
N LEU A 457 0.98 9.11 30.12
CA LEU A 457 0.38 9.69 28.93
C LEU A 457 1.03 9.04 27.70
N ALA A 458 0.26 8.37 26.85
CA ALA A 458 0.75 7.71 25.64
C ALA A 458 -0.33 7.68 24.56
N ASP A 459 0.07 7.60 23.29
CA ASP A 459 -0.88 7.43 22.18
C ASP A 459 -0.38 6.45 21.11
N TYR A 460 0.90 6.06 21.16
CA TYR A 460 1.42 5.03 20.25
C TYR A 460 0.97 3.64 20.70
N LYS A 461 0.05 3.05 19.95
CA LYS A 461 -0.71 1.84 20.34
C LYS A 461 0.13 0.69 20.88
N THR A 462 1.20 0.33 20.18
CA THR A 462 2.08 -0.78 20.61
C THR A 462 2.69 -0.53 21.98
N MET A 463 3.09 0.72 22.28
CA MET A 463 3.61 1.12 23.58
C MET A 463 2.49 1.22 24.62
N SER A 464 1.35 1.79 24.25
CA SER A 464 0.18 1.90 25.12
C SER A 464 -0.28 0.54 25.64
N ASP A 465 -0.32 -0.50 24.77
CA ASP A 465 -0.69 -1.85 25.16
C ASP A 465 0.35 -2.49 26.12
N ALA A 466 1.63 -2.18 25.95
CA ALA A 466 2.68 -2.64 26.85
C ALA A 466 2.63 -1.89 28.21
N ILE A 467 2.40 -0.60 28.16
CA ILE A 467 2.19 0.25 29.34
C ILE A 467 1.00 -0.25 30.16
N ASP A 468 -0.14 -0.54 29.53
CA ASP A 468 -1.35 -1.04 30.19
C ASP A 468 -1.12 -2.39 30.87
N ARG A 469 -0.32 -3.27 30.29
CA ARG A 469 0.09 -4.52 30.94
C ARG A 469 0.92 -4.27 32.20
N SER A 470 1.85 -3.34 32.15
CA SER A 470 2.68 -2.95 33.31
C SER A 470 1.84 -2.27 34.40
N LEU A 471 0.98 -1.32 34.03
CA LEU A 471 0.08 -0.63 34.97
C LEU A 471 -0.91 -1.59 35.65
N SER A 472 -1.42 -2.58 34.88
CA SER A 472 -2.36 -3.58 35.41
C SER A 472 -1.72 -4.51 36.46
N SER A 473 -0.39 -4.70 36.42
CA SER A 473 0.35 -5.44 37.44
C SER A 473 0.56 -4.65 38.73
N GLY A 474 0.21 -3.35 38.76
CA GLY A 474 0.42 -2.46 39.90
C GLY A 474 1.89 -2.11 40.11
N PHE A 475 2.69 -2.07 39.01
CA PHE A 475 4.12 -1.86 39.07
C PHE A 475 4.50 -0.54 39.74
N GLN A 476 5.38 -0.62 40.79
CA GLN A 476 5.89 0.52 41.55
C GLN A 476 7.25 0.95 41.03
N ILE A 477 7.45 2.25 40.93
CA ILE A 477 8.70 2.86 40.48
C ILE A 477 9.42 3.48 41.69
N ASN A 478 10.68 3.07 41.90
CA ASN A 478 11.55 3.72 42.87
C ASN A 478 12.35 4.82 42.15
N TYR A 479 12.02 6.06 42.45
CA TYR A 479 12.71 7.22 41.90
C TYR A 479 13.26 8.11 42.99
N ARG A 480 14.56 8.29 43.05
CA ARG A 480 15.28 9.11 44.03
C ARG A 480 14.86 8.83 45.51
N GLY A 481 14.67 7.56 45.83
CA GLY A 481 14.29 7.12 47.19
C GLY A 481 12.80 7.22 47.53
N GLN A 482 11.97 7.64 46.57
CA GLN A 482 10.51 7.64 46.71
C GLN A 482 9.90 6.52 45.84
N THR A 483 8.92 5.81 46.42
CA THR A 483 8.18 4.77 45.71
C THR A 483 6.88 5.37 45.19
N LEU A 484 6.73 5.33 43.87
CA LEU A 484 5.54 5.80 43.16
C LEU A 484 4.69 4.62 42.68
N SER A 485 3.39 4.72 42.87
CA SER A 485 2.40 3.73 42.47
C SER A 485 1.51 4.29 41.33
N PRO A 486 1.04 3.47 40.36
CA PRO A 486 0.16 3.94 39.31
C PRO A 486 -1.21 4.32 39.88
N VAL A 487 -1.78 5.44 39.43
CA VAL A 487 -3.13 5.88 39.85
C VAL A 487 -4.21 5.09 39.09
N SER A 488 -3.92 4.58 37.91
CA SER A 488 -4.84 3.83 37.05
C SER A 488 -4.17 2.59 36.45
N LYS A 489 -4.97 1.59 36.12
CA LYS A 489 -4.52 0.37 35.38
C LYS A 489 -4.35 0.59 33.92
N LYS A 490 -4.68 1.77 33.39
CA LYS A 490 -4.56 2.14 31.98
C LYS A 490 -3.84 3.47 31.84
N HIS A 491 -3.17 3.63 30.71
CA HIS A 491 -2.61 4.92 30.32
C HIS A 491 -3.72 5.93 30.03
N VAL A 492 -3.37 7.21 30.00
CA VAL A 492 -4.20 8.29 29.46
C VAL A 492 -3.77 8.52 28.02
N GLU A 493 -4.71 8.48 27.06
CA GLU A 493 -4.41 8.75 25.66
C GLU A 493 -4.08 10.24 25.48
N GLY A 494 -2.90 10.52 24.90
CA GLY A 494 -2.49 11.90 24.63
C GLY A 494 -1.00 12.10 24.39
N PHE A 495 -0.65 13.36 24.15
CA PHE A 495 0.68 13.83 23.77
C PHE A 495 0.88 15.26 24.28
N VAL A 496 2.11 15.78 24.21
CA VAL A 496 2.44 17.18 24.54
C VAL A 496 2.51 18.03 23.27
N THR A 497 3.22 17.59 22.24
CA THR A 497 3.39 18.33 21.00
C THR A 497 2.53 17.73 19.89
N SER A 498 1.93 18.59 19.04
CA SER A 498 1.09 18.19 17.91
C SER A 498 1.86 17.37 16.88
N SER A 499 1.19 16.40 16.27
CA SER A 499 1.81 15.52 15.26
C SER A 499 0.78 15.13 14.19
N GLY A 500 1.25 14.67 13.02
CA GLY A 500 0.38 14.12 11.97
C GLY A 500 -0.10 12.68 12.25
N PHE A 501 0.46 12.05 13.27
CA PHE A 501 0.21 10.65 13.63
C PHE A 501 0.49 10.40 15.11
N LYS A 502 0.00 9.30 15.66
CA LYS A 502 0.24 8.90 17.05
C LYS A 502 1.69 8.47 17.24
N ALA A 503 2.47 9.21 18.02
CA ALA A 503 3.91 9.01 18.18
C ALA A 503 4.40 9.02 19.63
N ASN A 504 3.53 9.37 20.61
CA ASN A 504 3.92 9.42 22.01
C ASN A 504 4.10 8.00 22.58
N THR A 505 5.34 7.64 22.86
CA THR A 505 5.74 6.32 23.38
C THR A 505 5.56 6.20 24.90
N GLY A 506 5.31 7.30 25.62
CA GLY A 506 5.04 7.33 27.05
C GLY A 506 5.71 8.50 27.77
N ILE A 507 4.91 9.36 28.38
CA ILE A 507 5.35 10.47 29.26
C ILE A 507 4.77 10.22 30.64
N PHE A 508 5.62 10.24 31.66
CA PHE A 508 5.19 10.03 33.05
C PHE A 508 4.72 11.33 33.65
N VAL A 509 3.44 11.43 33.97
CA VAL A 509 2.86 12.55 34.75
C VAL A 509 3.05 12.23 36.20
N VAL A 510 3.73 13.11 36.92
CA VAL A 510 4.13 12.94 38.34
C VAL A 510 3.86 14.20 39.16
N PRO A 511 3.74 14.10 40.50
CA PRO A 511 3.61 15.27 41.36
C PRO A 511 4.78 16.24 41.20
N ASP A 512 4.50 17.54 41.27
CA ASP A 512 5.49 18.61 41.05
C ASP A 512 6.73 18.53 41.94
N LYS A 513 6.57 18.01 43.17
CA LYS A 513 7.65 17.90 44.17
C LYS A 513 8.73 16.88 43.78
N ILE A 514 8.44 15.98 42.86
CA ILE A 514 9.32 14.86 42.50
C ILE A 514 10.40 15.27 41.51
N ILE A 515 10.13 16.30 40.71
CA ILE A 515 10.99 16.71 39.58
C ILE A 515 11.88 17.90 39.93
N SER A 516 13.17 17.78 39.58
CA SER A 516 14.16 18.89 39.67
C SER A 516 14.12 19.73 38.39
N ASP A 517 14.23 21.06 38.49
CA ASP A 517 14.32 21.98 37.35
C ASP A 517 15.64 21.86 36.55
N GLN A 518 16.61 21.13 37.09
CA GLN A 518 17.91 20.92 36.43
C GLN A 518 17.90 19.85 35.36
N ALA A 519 16.84 19.07 35.24
CA ALA A 519 16.75 17.94 34.31
C ALA A 519 15.73 18.19 33.18
N ILE A 520 15.76 19.36 32.55
CA ILE A 520 14.90 19.67 31.38
C ILE A 520 15.45 18.98 30.18
N GLY A 521 14.73 17.96 29.69
CA GLY A 521 15.00 17.27 28.42
C GLY A 521 14.42 18.00 27.22
N ASP A 522 13.10 18.33 27.32
CA ASP A 522 12.40 19.09 26.29
C ASP A 522 11.71 20.30 26.90
N ARG A 523 11.59 21.36 26.12
CA ARG A 523 10.78 22.53 26.46
C ARG A 523 9.91 22.87 25.26
N ALA A 524 8.59 22.86 25.43
CA ALA A 524 7.62 23.12 24.39
C ALA A 524 6.88 24.44 24.65
N LEU A 525 6.82 25.30 23.65
CA LEU A 525 5.93 26.47 23.56
C LEU A 525 4.75 26.11 22.67
N LEU A 526 3.56 26.05 23.24
CA LEU A 526 2.29 25.80 22.57
C LEU A 526 1.59 27.14 22.31
N MET A 527 1.02 27.36 21.12
CA MET A 527 0.45 28.65 20.73
C MET A 527 -0.84 28.50 19.95
N ASN A 528 -1.82 29.36 20.27
CA ASN A 528 -3.01 29.63 19.44
C ASN A 528 -2.92 31.01 18.83
N TYR A 529 -3.35 31.16 17.57
CA TYR A 529 -3.24 32.40 16.81
C TYR A 529 -4.43 33.34 16.99
N ASN A 530 -4.15 34.63 16.85
CA ASN A 530 -5.16 35.67 16.72
C ASN A 530 -5.43 35.92 15.23
N ILE A 531 -6.33 35.13 14.66
CA ILE A 531 -6.67 35.22 13.22
C ILE A 531 -7.62 36.37 12.97
N SER A 532 -7.31 37.21 11.97
CA SER A 532 -8.13 38.32 11.52
C SER A 532 -8.31 38.32 10.00
N SER A 533 -9.14 39.18 9.45
CA SER A 533 -9.32 39.32 8.00
C SER A 533 -8.03 39.71 7.25
N THR A 534 -7.12 40.42 7.91
CA THR A 534 -5.83 40.86 7.35
C THR A 534 -4.66 39.97 7.71
N ARG A 535 -4.81 39.15 8.78
CA ARG A 535 -3.76 38.30 9.32
C ARG A 535 -4.24 36.84 9.38
N THR A 536 -3.85 36.05 8.41
CA THR A 536 -4.21 34.63 8.27
C THR A 536 -3.19 33.73 8.96
N ALA A 537 -3.59 32.53 9.33
CA ALA A 537 -2.68 31.50 9.87
C ALA A 537 -1.44 31.32 8.99
N GLN A 538 -1.60 31.30 7.67
CA GLN A 538 -0.48 31.17 6.74
C GLN A 538 0.54 32.30 6.84
N LYS A 539 0.08 33.55 6.97
CA LYS A 539 1.00 34.69 7.13
C LYS A 539 1.75 34.63 8.45
N ILE A 540 1.09 34.21 9.52
CA ILE A 540 1.73 34.02 10.83
C ILE A 540 2.76 32.88 10.75
N ASP A 541 2.41 31.76 10.13
CA ASP A 541 3.33 30.64 9.90
C ASP A 541 4.58 31.06 9.11
N ASP A 542 4.39 31.85 8.04
CA ASP A 542 5.49 32.32 7.21
C ASP A 542 6.43 33.26 7.98
N ASP A 543 5.90 34.13 8.85
CA ASP A 543 6.69 35.02 9.69
C ASP A 543 7.43 34.27 10.81
N LEU A 544 6.77 33.28 11.45
CA LEU A 544 7.42 32.40 12.43
C LEU A 544 8.56 31.60 11.78
N ARG A 545 8.38 31.10 10.58
CA ARG A 545 9.46 30.41 9.83
C ARG A 545 10.66 31.30 9.56
N LYS A 546 10.45 32.56 9.22
CA LYS A 546 11.55 33.54 9.02
C LYS A 546 12.29 33.84 10.32
N ILE A 547 11.55 33.99 11.45
CA ILE A 547 12.15 34.27 12.75
C ILE A 547 13.08 33.16 13.21
N TYR A 548 12.71 31.91 12.91
CA TYR A 548 13.51 30.76 13.28
C TYR A 548 14.56 30.36 12.24
N ASP A 549 14.69 31.15 11.15
CA ASP A 549 15.62 30.92 10.04
C ASP A 549 15.56 29.47 9.53
N LEU A 550 14.35 28.90 9.56
CA LEU A 550 14.05 27.66 8.88
C LEU A 550 13.94 28.01 7.38
N GLY A 551 15.10 28.36 6.80
CA GLY A 551 15.25 28.50 5.35
C GLY A 551 14.61 27.30 4.72
N ASN A 552 13.90 27.48 3.59
CA ASN A 552 13.13 26.48 2.87
C ASN A 552 13.35 25.07 3.43
N LEU A 553 12.44 24.63 4.33
CA LEU A 553 12.26 23.21 4.61
C LEU A 553 11.67 22.58 3.32
N SER A 554 12.40 22.74 2.22
CA SER A 554 12.42 21.73 1.21
C SER A 554 12.95 20.51 1.96
N VAL A 555 12.15 19.47 2.10
CA VAL A 555 12.65 18.13 2.29
C VAL A 555 13.41 17.85 1.00
N GLU A 556 14.61 18.41 0.88
CA GLU A 556 15.57 17.96 -0.11
C GLU A 556 15.78 16.51 0.29
N VAL A 557 15.25 15.61 -0.50
CA VAL A 557 15.60 14.19 -0.43
C VAL A 557 17.08 14.18 -0.82
N HIS A 558 17.94 14.26 0.20
CA HIS A 558 19.38 14.25 -0.01
C HIS A 558 19.76 12.92 -0.63
N SER A 559 20.65 12.95 -1.59
CA SER A 559 21.14 11.77 -2.30
C SER A 559 21.91 10.80 -1.39
N SER A 560 22.30 11.24 -0.18
CA SER A 560 22.93 10.41 0.84
C SER A 560 22.57 10.86 2.26
N ALA A 561 22.59 9.91 3.21
CA ALA A 561 22.40 10.19 4.63
C ALA A 561 23.46 11.17 5.18
N GLU A 562 24.68 11.15 4.62
CA GLU A 562 25.79 12.03 4.99
C GLU A 562 25.54 13.50 4.63
N GLU A 563 24.92 13.80 3.47
CA GLU A 563 24.54 15.17 3.10
C GLU A 563 23.42 15.72 3.98
N ALA A 564 22.45 14.87 4.36
CA ALA A 564 21.38 15.23 5.28
C ALA A 564 21.94 15.56 6.67
N GLU A 565 22.89 14.76 7.14
CA GLU A 565 23.57 14.94 8.43
C GLU A 565 24.45 16.20 8.43
N GLN A 566 25.25 16.46 7.40
CA GLN A 566 26.08 17.67 7.29
C GLN A 566 25.25 18.95 7.22
N LYS A 567 24.12 18.97 6.49
CA LYS A 567 23.22 20.13 6.44
C LYS A 567 22.45 20.32 7.74
N SER A 568 22.03 19.24 8.42
CA SER A 568 21.42 19.35 9.75
C SER A 568 22.41 19.88 10.80
N LEU A 569 23.68 19.46 10.73
CA LEU A 569 24.78 19.97 11.56
C LEU A 569 25.14 21.43 11.23
N GLN A 570 25.05 21.86 9.96
CA GLN A 570 25.22 23.27 9.58
C GLN A 570 24.04 24.14 10.02
N ALA A 571 22.81 23.66 9.90
CA ALA A 571 21.62 24.36 10.40
C ALA A 571 21.60 24.46 11.95
N SER A 572 22.22 23.51 12.64
CA SER A 572 22.36 23.53 14.11
C SER A 572 23.43 24.51 14.62
N ARG A 573 24.33 25.01 13.77
CA ARG A 573 25.41 25.96 14.10
C ARG A 573 25.00 27.43 13.98
N SER A 574 23.74 27.80 14.21
CA SER A 574 23.41 29.22 14.43
C SER A 574 24.11 29.69 15.73
N GLU A 575 24.82 30.83 15.68
CA GLU A 575 25.80 31.33 16.66
C GLU A 575 25.36 31.40 18.14
N ASP A 576 24.08 31.14 18.45
CA ASP A 576 23.48 31.29 19.79
C ASP A 576 23.03 29.97 20.46
N ARG A 577 23.18 28.81 19.84
CA ARG A 577 22.73 27.53 20.42
C ARG A 577 23.90 26.65 20.89
N PRO A 578 23.87 26.11 22.12
CA PRO A 578 24.85 25.12 22.54
C PRO A 578 24.73 23.83 21.72
N GLY A 579 25.87 23.15 21.55
CA GLY A 579 25.87 21.80 20.97
C GLY A 579 24.94 20.88 21.76
N GLY A 580 24.26 19.97 21.09
CA GLY A 580 23.32 19.02 21.72
C GLY A 580 21.88 19.52 21.92
N VAL A 581 21.59 20.81 21.68
CA VAL A 581 20.20 21.33 21.71
C VAL A 581 19.65 21.41 20.28
N ALA A 582 18.63 20.62 20.01
CA ALA A 582 17.85 20.71 18.76
C ALA A 582 16.62 21.59 18.95
N PHE A 583 16.12 22.04 17.82
CA PHE A 583 14.95 22.89 17.72
C PHE A 583 13.99 22.30 16.71
N SER A 584 12.72 22.17 17.08
CA SER A 584 11.66 21.82 16.15
C SER A 584 10.55 22.88 16.21
N PHE A 585 9.98 23.16 15.04
CA PHE A 585 8.84 24.05 14.87
C PHE A 585 7.85 23.41 13.91
N MET A 586 6.61 23.28 14.36
CA MET A 586 5.54 22.74 13.56
C MET A 586 4.27 23.54 13.74
N THR A 587 3.49 23.67 12.70
CA THR A 587 2.20 24.34 12.72
C THR A 587 1.09 23.40 12.31
N LYS A 588 -0.11 23.66 12.79
CA LYS A 588 -1.32 22.95 12.39
C LYS A 588 -1.47 22.92 10.87
N LEU A 589 -1.21 24.05 10.20
CA LEU A 589 -1.29 24.15 8.74
C LEU A 589 -0.27 23.24 8.05
N LEU A 590 0.96 23.18 8.57
CA LEU A 590 2.01 22.30 8.03
C LEU A 590 1.65 20.82 8.22
N ILE A 591 1.21 20.44 9.42
CA ILE A 591 0.80 19.07 9.75
C ILE A 591 -0.39 18.66 8.86
N HIS A 592 -1.40 19.52 8.71
CA HIS A 592 -2.54 19.27 7.81
C HIS A 592 -2.09 19.09 6.36
N THR A 593 -1.20 19.97 5.87
CA THR A 593 -0.68 19.87 4.51
C THR A 593 0.08 18.56 4.29
N ALA A 594 0.94 18.17 5.23
CA ALA A 594 1.68 16.90 5.17
C ALA A 594 0.74 15.70 5.22
N SER A 595 -0.29 15.74 6.10
CA SER A 595 -1.29 14.68 6.23
C SER A 595 -2.13 14.52 4.97
N ILE A 596 -2.62 15.61 4.38
CA ILE A 596 -3.32 15.60 3.08
C ILE A 596 -2.41 15.01 2.00
N GLY A 597 -1.13 15.36 2.00
CA GLY A 597 -0.14 14.81 1.08
C GLY A 597 0.05 13.30 1.23
N MET A 598 0.17 12.80 2.44
CA MET A 598 0.31 11.36 2.70
C MET A 598 -0.96 10.60 2.30
N GLN A 599 -2.15 11.15 2.62
CA GLN A 599 -3.43 10.61 2.18
C GLN A 599 -3.54 10.56 0.66
N ALA A 600 -3.07 11.59 -0.04
CA ALA A 600 -3.04 11.63 -1.50
C ALA A 600 -2.12 10.53 -2.06
N ILE A 601 -0.89 10.41 -1.54
CA ILE A 601 0.06 9.38 -1.95
C ILE A 601 -0.56 7.99 -1.76
N ALA A 602 -1.09 7.69 -0.57
CA ALA A 602 -1.72 6.42 -0.27
C ALA A 602 -2.88 6.13 -1.23
N THR A 603 -3.77 7.10 -1.43
CA THR A 603 -4.95 6.96 -2.29
C THR A 603 -4.57 6.71 -3.76
N PHE A 604 -3.68 7.53 -4.32
CA PHE A 604 -3.31 7.39 -5.74
C PHE A 604 -2.50 6.13 -6.03
N VAL A 605 -1.55 5.79 -5.16
CA VAL A 605 -0.77 4.54 -5.29
C VAL A 605 -1.70 3.33 -5.14
N GLY A 606 -2.60 3.34 -4.16
CA GLY A 606 -3.58 2.29 -3.95
C GLY A 606 -4.50 2.08 -5.16
N PHE A 607 -5.07 3.15 -5.71
CA PHE A 607 -5.89 3.09 -6.92
C PHE A 607 -5.09 2.59 -8.12
N TYR A 608 -3.89 3.14 -8.33
CA TYR A 608 -3.05 2.77 -9.47
C TYR A 608 -2.72 1.28 -9.49
N LEU A 609 -2.12 0.79 -8.42
CA LEU A 609 -1.75 -0.63 -8.32
C LEU A 609 -2.99 -1.54 -8.22
N GLY A 610 -3.95 -1.18 -7.36
CA GLY A 610 -5.14 -1.99 -7.12
C GLY A 610 -5.98 -2.19 -8.38
N ILE A 611 -6.25 -1.14 -9.15
CA ILE A 611 -7.04 -1.24 -10.39
C ILE A 611 -6.29 -2.04 -11.45
N ILE A 612 -4.99 -1.83 -11.61
CA ILE A 612 -4.20 -2.55 -12.62
C ILE A 612 -4.10 -4.03 -12.28
N PHE A 613 -3.85 -4.39 -11.02
CA PHE A 613 -3.79 -5.80 -10.61
C PHE A 613 -5.16 -6.47 -10.76
N LEU A 614 -6.24 -5.75 -10.43
CA LEU A 614 -7.60 -6.24 -10.56
C LEU A 614 -7.97 -6.51 -12.03
N ILE A 615 -7.69 -5.56 -12.92
CA ILE A 615 -7.92 -5.72 -14.36
C ILE A 615 -7.05 -6.84 -14.91
N SER A 616 -5.78 -6.92 -14.54
CA SER A 616 -4.86 -7.95 -15.02
C SER A 616 -5.31 -9.35 -14.60
N SER A 617 -5.70 -9.54 -13.33
CA SER A 617 -6.21 -10.81 -12.81
C SER A 617 -7.48 -11.26 -13.52
N ALA A 618 -8.44 -10.35 -13.67
CA ALA A 618 -9.71 -10.60 -14.33
C ALA A 618 -9.53 -10.89 -15.84
N ALA A 619 -8.67 -10.15 -16.51
CA ALA A 619 -8.38 -10.32 -17.94
C ALA A 619 -7.68 -11.66 -18.25
N ILE A 620 -6.68 -12.05 -17.45
CA ILE A 620 -6.00 -13.34 -17.59
C ILE A 620 -7.04 -14.48 -17.50
N LEU A 621 -7.94 -14.39 -16.54
CA LEU A 621 -8.96 -15.40 -16.32
C LEU A 621 -9.99 -15.41 -17.44
N ALA A 622 -10.45 -14.25 -17.90
CA ALA A 622 -11.37 -14.10 -19.01
C ALA A 622 -10.81 -14.70 -20.29
N LEU A 623 -9.58 -14.35 -20.66
CA LEU A 623 -8.91 -14.89 -21.84
C LEU A 623 -8.75 -16.41 -21.77
N LYS A 624 -8.42 -16.94 -20.59
CA LYS A 624 -8.33 -18.37 -20.38
C LYS A 624 -9.65 -19.07 -20.58
N GLN A 625 -10.75 -18.57 -19.96
CA GLN A 625 -12.06 -19.16 -20.09
C GLN A 625 -12.61 -19.10 -21.51
N LEU A 626 -12.31 -18.05 -22.27
CA LEU A 626 -12.66 -17.97 -23.68
C LEU A 626 -11.91 -19.01 -24.52
N SER A 627 -10.62 -19.25 -24.22
CA SER A 627 -9.85 -20.34 -24.85
C SER A 627 -10.51 -21.68 -24.63
N GLU A 628 -10.84 -21.97 -23.38
CA GLU A 628 -11.46 -23.22 -22.97
C GLU A 628 -12.84 -23.40 -23.60
N SER A 629 -13.65 -22.34 -23.66
CA SER A 629 -14.95 -22.35 -24.31
C SER A 629 -14.83 -22.69 -25.82
N SER A 630 -13.80 -22.14 -26.48
CA SER A 630 -13.51 -22.48 -27.89
C SER A 630 -13.09 -23.95 -28.09
N ASP A 631 -12.24 -24.47 -27.19
CA ASP A 631 -11.80 -25.88 -27.23
C ASP A 631 -12.96 -26.86 -26.94
N ASN A 632 -13.99 -26.44 -26.20
CA ASN A 632 -15.11 -27.27 -25.79
C ASN A 632 -16.33 -27.21 -26.73
N ILE A 633 -16.29 -26.44 -27.83
CA ILE A 633 -17.42 -26.32 -28.80
C ILE A 633 -17.96 -27.68 -29.22
N GLU A 634 -17.08 -28.61 -29.60
CA GLU A 634 -17.46 -29.95 -30.08
C GLU A 634 -18.13 -30.79 -29.00
N LYS A 635 -17.67 -30.64 -27.72
CA LYS A 635 -18.27 -31.34 -26.57
C LYS A 635 -19.70 -30.82 -26.26
N TYR A 636 -19.90 -29.50 -26.33
CA TYR A 636 -21.22 -28.91 -26.16
C TYR A 636 -22.17 -29.27 -27.32
N ALA A 637 -21.64 -29.37 -28.56
CA ALA A 637 -22.41 -29.87 -29.70
C ALA A 637 -22.81 -31.34 -29.53
N ALA A 638 -21.95 -32.20 -29.01
CA ALA A 638 -22.24 -33.58 -28.69
C ALA A 638 -23.34 -33.72 -27.65
N LEU A 639 -23.27 -32.92 -26.55
CA LEU A 639 -24.34 -32.91 -25.52
C LEU A 639 -25.69 -32.48 -26.08
N ARG A 640 -25.69 -31.54 -27.02
CA ARG A 640 -26.91 -31.10 -27.72
C ARG A 640 -27.53 -32.22 -28.57
N ARG A 641 -26.69 -33.00 -29.28
CA ARG A 641 -27.15 -34.20 -30.03
C ARG A 641 -27.70 -35.29 -29.13
N LEU A 642 -27.21 -35.36 -27.88
CA LEU A 642 -27.74 -36.28 -26.84
C LEU A 642 -29.00 -35.73 -26.14
N GLY A 643 -29.60 -34.64 -26.62
CA GLY A 643 -30.87 -34.11 -26.11
C GLY A 643 -30.76 -33.10 -24.96
N ALA A 644 -29.55 -32.60 -24.63
CA ALA A 644 -29.43 -31.58 -23.59
C ALA A 644 -30.02 -30.23 -24.06
N SER A 645 -30.95 -29.68 -23.25
CA SER A 645 -31.57 -28.40 -23.58
C SER A 645 -30.59 -27.21 -23.47
N ASN A 646 -30.86 -26.15 -24.24
CA ASN A 646 -30.04 -24.94 -24.18
C ASN A 646 -29.97 -24.33 -22.77
N LYS A 647 -31.01 -24.46 -21.95
CA LYS A 647 -31.01 -24.01 -20.56
C LYS A 647 -30.01 -24.81 -19.70
N MET A 648 -29.93 -26.12 -19.89
CA MET A 648 -28.95 -26.98 -19.21
C MET A 648 -27.53 -26.66 -19.63
N LEU A 649 -27.28 -26.44 -20.92
CA LEU A 649 -25.95 -26.10 -21.44
C LEU A 649 -25.47 -24.72 -20.95
N ASN A 650 -26.37 -23.72 -20.95
CA ASN A 650 -26.07 -22.39 -20.44
C ASN A 650 -25.75 -22.39 -18.94
N ARG A 651 -26.54 -23.19 -18.16
CA ARG A 651 -26.27 -23.38 -16.73
C ARG A 651 -24.93 -24.09 -16.49
N ALA A 652 -24.60 -25.10 -17.28
CA ALA A 652 -23.31 -25.79 -17.17
C ALA A 652 -22.15 -24.86 -17.46
N LEU A 653 -22.25 -24.03 -18.51
CA LEU A 653 -21.26 -23.02 -18.84
C LEU A 653 -21.10 -21.98 -17.73
N PHE A 654 -22.23 -21.45 -17.21
CA PHE A 654 -22.20 -20.47 -16.12
C PHE A 654 -21.49 -21.02 -14.89
N VAL A 655 -21.86 -22.23 -14.43
CA VAL A 655 -21.25 -22.86 -13.25
C VAL A 655 -19.76 -23.13 -13.46
N GLN A 656 -19.37 -23.58 -14.66
CA GLN A 656 -17.97 -23.81 -15.00
C GLN A 656 -17.17 -22.51 -14.89
N ILE A 657 -17.60 -21.40 -15.50
CA ILE A 657 -16.91 -20.11 -15.45
C ILE A 657 -16.93 -19.57 -14.02
N ALA A 658 -18.05 -19.68 -13.30
CA ALA A 658 -18.18 -19.24 -11.92
C ALA A 658 -17.15 -19.90 -10.98
N ILE A 659 -16.92 -21.20 -11.10
CA ILE A 659 -15.92 -21.92 -10.29
C ILE A 659 -14.53 -21.34 -10.55
N PHE A 660 -14.16 -21.07 -11.80
CA PHE A 660 -12.85 -20.53 -12.14
C PHE A 660 -12.65 -19.09 -11.66
N PHE A 661 -13.71 -18.29 -11.56
CA PHE A 661 -13.64 -16.92 -11.02
C PHE A 661 -13.70 -16.89 -9.49
N ILE A 662 -14.62 -17.65 -8.88
CA ILE A 662 -14.84 -17.60 -7.43
C ILE A 662 -13.70 -18.27 -6.66
N PHE A 663 -13.14 -19.38 -7.14
CA PHE A 663 -12.16 -20.14 -6.36
C PHE A 663 -10.86 -19.36 -6.12
N PRO A 664 -10.19 -18.73 -7.12
CA PRO A 664 -9.04 -17.86 -6.86
C PRO A 664 -9.39 -16.64 -5.99
N LEU A 665 -10.61 -16.11 -6.15
CA LEU A 665 -11.08 -14.99 -5.34
C LEU A 665 -11.20 -15.36 -3.85
N LEU A 666 -11.77 -16.51 -3.53
CA LEU A 666 -11.88 -16.98 -2.14
C LEU A 666 -10.51 -17.16 -1.49
N VAL A 667 -9.55 -17.74 -2.23
CA VAL A 667 -8.17 -17.90 -1.74
C VAL A 667 -7.51 -16.52 -1.58
N GLY A 668 -7.72 -15.60 -2.52
CA GLY A 668 -7.23 -14.22 -2.43
C GLY A 668 -7.80 -13.47 -1.22
N ILE A 669 -9.10 -13.60 -0.95
CA ILE A 669 -9.74 -13.01 0.24
C ILE A 669 -9.15 -13.64 1.53
N LEU A 670 -8.96 -14.96 1.57
CA LEU A 670 -8.34 -15.62 2.72
C LEU A 670 -6.96 -15.07 3.01
N HIS A 671 -6.09 -14.96 2.00
CA HIS A 671 -4.78 -14.32 2.14
C HIS A 671 -4.89 -12.87 2.62
N SER A 672 -5.89 -12.12 2.11
CA SER A 672 -6.05 -10.70 2.42
C SER A 672 -6.38 -10.45 3.89
N VAL A 673 -7.17 -11.33 4.53
CA VAL A 673 -7.49 -11.22 5.96
C VAL A 673 -6.20 -11.17 6.81
N PHE A 674 -5.27 -12.07 6.55
CA PHE A 674 -4.00 -12.14 7.30
C PHE A 674 -3.01 -11.06 6.84
N GLY A 675 -2.95 -10.79 5.53
CA GLY A 675 -2.08 -9.75 4.99
C GLY A 675 -2.47 -8.35 5.48
N ILE A 676 -3.77 -8.04 5.56
CA ILE A 676 -4.26 -6.77 6.10
C ILE A 676 -3.98 -6.70 7.60
N LYS A 677 -4.21 -7.78 8.36
CA LYS A 677 -3.89 -7.81 9.80
C LYS A 677 -2.39 -7.56 10.05
N PHE A 678 -1.51 -8.18 9.28
CA PHE A 678 -0.07 -7.92 9.37
C PHE A 678 0.28 -6.47 9.03
N ALA A 679 -0.20 -5.98 7.89
CA ALA A 679 0.11 -4.63 7.44
C ALA A 679 -0.51 -3.55 8.33
N SER A 680 -1.71 -3.79 8.90
CA SER A 680 -2.34 -2.86 9.85
C SER A 680 -1.49 -2.68 11.10
N SER A 681 -0.79 -3.71 11.57
CA SER A 681 0.12 -3.56 12.72
C SER A 681 1.32 -2.66 12.40
N ILE A 682 1.71 -2.53 11.11
CA ILE A 682 2.77 -1.59 10.67
C ILE A 682 2.24 -0.16 10.58
N ILE A 683 1.03 0.00 10.04
CA ILE A 683 0.44 1.33 9.80
C ILE A 683 -0.37 1.86 11.00
N GLU A 684 -0.35 1.16 12.12
CA GLU A 684 -1.11 1.49 13.34
C GLU A 684 -0.79 2.89 13.89
N VAL A 685 0.42 3.40 13.59
CA VAL A 685 0.85 4.79 13.86
C VAL A 685 -0.13 5.82 13.25
N PHE A 686 -0.75 5.49 12.11
CA PHE A 686 -1.74 6.35 11.43
C PHE A 686 -3.18 6.13 11.91
N GLY A 687 -3.40 5.25 12.89
CA GLY A 687 -4.72 4.86 13.40
C GLY A 687 -5.25 3.57 12.75
N SER A 688 -6.06 2.83 13.50
CA SER A 688 -6.62 1.53 13.08
C SER A 688 -8.10 1.57 12.70
N ASP A 689 -8.78 2.68 12.94
CA ASP A 689 -10.26 2.80 12.84
C ASP A 689 -10.79 2.80 11.39
N GLY A 690 -9.92 3.01 10.41
CA GLY A 690 -10.30 3.08 9.00
C GLY A 690 -10.54 1.72 8.32
N LEU A 691 -10.15 0.59 8.92
CA LEU A 691 -10.22 -0.73 8.27
C LEU A 691 -11.65 -1.14 7.92
N LEU A 692 -12.59 -1.00 8.86
CA LEU A 692 -13.99 -1.36 8.62
C LEU A 692 -14.63 -0.49 7.52
N ALA A 693 -14.28 0.79 7.45
CA ALA A 693 -14.77 1.71 6.42
C ALA A 693 -14.20 1.39 5.02
N SER A 694 -13.01 0.79 4.93
CA SER A 694 -12.37 0.43 3.66
C SER A 694 -13.02 -0.78 2.96
N ILE A 695 -13.66 -1.69 3.71
CA ILE A 695 -14.23 -2.95 3.19
C ILE A 695 -15.30 -2.71 2.12
N PRO A 696 -16.34 -1.87 2.33
CA PRO A 696 -17.38 -1.66 1.32
C PRO A 696 -16.84 -1.05 0.03
N ILE A 697 -15.86 -0.15 0.11
CA ILE A 697 -15.26 0.51 -1.05
C ILE A 697 -14.47 -0.52 -1.88
N THR A 698 -13.60 -1.29 -1.22
CA THR A 698 -12.82 -2.35 -1.88
C THR A 698 -13.73 -3.42 -2.48
N ALA A 699 -14.76 -3.85 -1.77
CA ALA A 699 -15.75 -4.83 -2.26
C ALA A 699 -16.52 -4.32 -3.47
N SER A 700 -16.96 -3.04 -3.48
CA SER A 700 -17.68 -2.45 -4.61
C SER A 700 -16.80 -2.38 -5.87
N MET A 701 -15.54 -1.98 -5.75
CA MET A 701 -14.58 -1.97 -6.86
C MET A 701 -14.35 -3.39 -7.42
N LEU A 702 -14.20 -4.36 -6.53
CA LEU A 702 -14.02 -5.76 -6.91
C LEU A 702 -15.27 -6.31 -7.63
N ILE A 703 -16.45 -6.04 -7.15
CA ILE A 703 -17.71 -6.45 -7.79
C ILE A 703 -17.86 -5.80 -9.17
N LEU A 704 -17.59 -4.50 -9.29
CA LEU A 704 -17.74 -3.78 -10.55
C LEU A 704 -16.75 -4.27 -11.61
N ILE A 705 -15.46 -4.35 -11.29
CA ILE A 705 -14.42 -4.69 -12.27
C ILE A 705 -14.36 -6.20 -12.49
N TYR A 706 -14.15 -6.98 -11.42
CA TYR A 706 -13.98 -8.44 -11.52
C TYR A 706 -15.29 -9.12 -11.92
N GLY A 707 -16.42 -8.69 -11.35
CA GLY A 707 -17.75 -9.14 -11.72
C GLY A 707 -18.13 -8.72 -13.15
N GLY A 708 -17.76 -7.52 -13.59
CA GLY A 708 -17.91 -7.06 -14.97
C GLY A 708 -17.18 -7.98 -15.97
N TYR A 709 -15.91 -8.31 -15.69
CA TYR A 709 -15.15 -9.27 -16.51
C TYR A 709 -15.75 -10.68 -16.49
N PHE A 710 -16.28 -11.13 -15.35
CA PHE A 710 -17.02 -12.40 -15.26
C PHE A 710 -18.21 -12.43 -16.21
N LEU A 711 -19.06 -11.39 -16.18
CA LEU A 711 -20.21 -11.29 -17.07
C LEU A 711 -19.81 -11.21 -18.54
N LEU A 712 -18.83 -10.39 -18.87
CA LEU A 712 -18.30 -10.30 -20.24
C LEU A 712 -17.78 -11.66 -20.73
N THR A 713 -17.08 -12.39 -19.87
CA THR A 713 -16.56 -13.72 -20.17
C THR A 713 -17.69 -14.72 -20.40
N TYR A 714 -18.72 -14.71 -19.55
CA TYR A 714 -19.88 -15.60 -19.69
C TYR A 714 -20.63 -15.34 -21.01
N PHE A 715 -20.98 -14.08 -21.31
CA PHE A 715 -21.73 -13.77 -22.52
C PHE A 715 -20.90 -14.04 -23.79
N SER A 716 -19.62 -13.75 -23.79
CA SER A 716 -18.71 -14.06 -24.92
C SER A 716 -18.56 -15.56 -25.09
N SER A 717 -18.38 -16.34 -24.02
CA SER A 717 -18.30 -17.80 -24.07
C SER A 717 -19.60 -18.44 -24.58
N LYS A 718 -20.75 -17.94 -24.11
CA LYS A 718 -22.07 -18.38 -24.55
C LYS A 718 -22.24 -18.18 -26.06
N ARG A 719 -21.79 -17.03 -26.57
CA ARG A 719 -21.84 -16.73 -27.99
C ARG A 719 -20.93 -17.65 -28.82
N ILE A 720 -19.70 -17.91 -28.36
CA ILE A 720 -18.75 -18.82 -29.00
C ILE A 720 -19.35 -20.23 -29.16
N ILE A 721 -20.04 -20.72 -28.12
CA ILE A 721 -20.67 -22.07 -28.14
C ILE A 721 -21.91 -22.11 -29.03
N SER A 722 -22.62 -20.99 -29.27
CA SER A 722 -23.85 -20.92 -30.05
C SER A 722 -23.61 -20.56 -31.55
N GLU A 723 -22.61 -19.76 -31.90
CA GLU A 723 -22.39 -19.24 -33.29
C GLU A 723 -22.09 -20.31 -34.35
N LYS A 724 -21.61 -21.50 -34.01
CA LYS A 724 -21.41 -22.59 -34.98
C LYS A 724 -22.69 -23.31 -35.41
N GLN A 725 -23.82 -22.99 -34.81
CA GLN A 725 -25.12 -23.51 -35.20
C GLN A 725 -25.62 -22.82 -36.51
N LEU A 726 -25.42 -21.49 -36.61
CA LEU A 726 -25.85 -20.64 -37.74
C LEU A 726 -25.02 -20.80 -39.01
N ARG A 727 -23.91 -21.54 -38.98
CA ARG A 727 -23.05 -21.80 -40.16
C ARG A 727 -23.16 -23.21 -40.74
N ARG A 728 -24.04 -24.06 -40.14
CA ARG A 728 -24.29 -25.43 -40.60
C ARG A 728 -25.72 -25.65 -41.08
N ASP A 729 -26.61 -24.70 -40.79
CA ASP A 729 -27.93 -24.56 -41.39
C ASP A 729 -27.85 -23.52 -42.53
#